data_4c5a4d09eb8f1c74cd1125b807f4c512
#
_entry.id   4c5a4d09eb8f1c74cd1125b807f4c512
#
_cell.length_a   1.000
_cell.length_b   1.000
_cell.length_c   1.000
_cell.angle_alpha   90.00
_cell.angle_beta   90.00
_cell.angle_gamma   90.00
#
_symmetry.space_group_name_H-M   'P 1'
#
loop_
_entity.id
_entity.type
_entity.pdbx_description
1 polymer ?
#
loop_
_entity_poly.entity_id
_entity_poly.type
_entity_poly.pdbx_seq_one_letter_code
_entity_poly.pdbx_strand_id
1 'polypeptide(L)'
;MALIGSRRLADKVLDVTVFILATASLTYYSSRYFTTSALVVAGVWVVVALLLFILIRRFTEVGFYGEPVPAPYLTSDPSLYRNNALARNVTWAGLLAAVFAYLYIENVLPNLSPSQWALTILVLVAIGSVFAFRLAKAQVEVAADYKTFHWFAWLIAAGKALVASATLRPQSDDTNYVNISTWIAERGTISIRDTVYSDQVFDTKPLGSAWEPMWGVFAHVTNISAPTLLYVIAVPILTAISIFALDRGMRSMHVRHTNFALIIVSLFLLLDGENLFSFGVFHGPRIWQGKAFFVSAMIPLLIGAGIIWARSGRRNDLIRFLLVAIGATGLTTTATMLVPMFTLVIAGVVGYQRGIKAAGWTSLAMLAPLYVGLAFRGTRSEDSNAMGHLAPDTLAFAQPATLLSGLSELPDPNEFVRLMAEPKLHAALFALVMCWGWLGSESRTARRVIAGMSLLWAIVYVPPVLAVIEEVTGVAQISWRFWWLLPIPMLLGAAASACASGLIRITSINRHKNLTLGLATALLLAFIVIPGKPVWFSSLGQVNLQSARLMWPPGWKVFGGYYEAMEILDVIAKDGDIVAARQNIEFSMSATTVRIHPVLPKVFWFPEVTGPVGKAQYLDRVTIRQFTSKDQDVLLPPLDLKALPGALKRVGVDVICLDADRADAIKLVKTFGYTQGAQVVKYSSGRGQWCARISK
;
A
#
# COMPACT_ATOMS: atom_id res chain seq x y z
N MET A 1 -21.28 20.05 4.15
CA MET A 1 -21.22 19.13 3.00
C MET A 1 -21.25 19.81 1.62
N ALA A 2 -21.36 21.10 1.56
CA ALA A 2 -21.37 21.88 0.31
C ALA A 2 -19.96 22.30 -0.16
N LEU A 3 -18.91 21.77 0.45
CA LEU A 3 -17.54 22.32 0.40
C LEU A 3 -16.86 22.26 -0.95
N ILE A 4 -17.19 21.33 -1.84
CA ILE A 4 -16.35 21.06 -3.01
C ILE A 4 -17.18 20.83 -4.31
N GLY A 5 -18.42 21.29 -4.39
CA GLY A 5 -19.17 21.38 -5.67
C GLY A 5 -19.43 20.06 -6.41
N SER A 6 -19.21 18.91 -5.77
CA SER A 6 -19.47 17.61 -6.39
C SER A 6 -20.95 17.27 -6.41
N ARG A 7 -21.52 17.01 -7.59
CA ARG A 7 -22.93 16.64 -7.74
C ARG A 7 -23.21 15.20 -7.28
N ARG A 8 -22.22 14.29 -7.37
CA ARG A 8 -22.35 12.88 -7.04
C ARG A 8 -22.01 12.60 -5.57
N LEU A 9 -22.80 11.78 -4.89
CA LEU A 9 -22.57 11.43 -3.49
C LEU A 9 -21.19 10.78 -3.27
N ALA A 10 -20.80 9.85 -4.14
CA ALA A 10 -19.47 9.22 -4.08
C ALA A 10 -18.34 10.25 -4.17
N ASP A 11 -18.44 11.25 -5.05
CA ASP A 11 -17.44 12.30 -5.15
C ASP A 11 -17.41 13.21 -3.90
N LYS A 12 -18.56 13.44 -3.25
CA LYS A 12 -18.63 14.15 -1.96
C LYS A 12 -17.94 13.36 -0.85
N VAL A 13 -18.16 12.05 -0.80
CA VAL A 13 -17.48 11.16 0.15
C VAL A 13 -15.97 11.24 -0.05
N LEU A 14 -15.49 11.17 -1.28
CA LEU A 14 -14.06 11.30 -1.58
C LEU A 14 -13.49 12.65 -1.16
N ASP A 15 -14.18 13.75 -1.46
CA ASP A 15 -13.73 15.09 -1.11
C ASP A 15 -13.66 15.28 0.42
N VAL A 16 -14.64 14.74 1.17
CA VAL A 16 -14.63 14.72 2.65
C VAL A 16 -13.47 13.87 3.18
N THR A 17 -13.26 12.69 2.60
CA THR A 17 -12.14 11.81 2.99
C THR A 17 -10.80 12.51 2.78
N VAL A 18 -10.59 13.13 1.62
CA VAL A 18 -9.37 13.88 1.31
C VAL A 18 -9.15 15.03 2.30
N PHE A 19 -10.22 15.77 2.63
CA PHE A 19 -10.16 16.85 3.61
C PHE A 19 -9.77 16.34 5.00
N ILE A 20 -10.39 15.24 5.46
CA ILE A 20 -10.06 14.58 6.74
C ILE A 20 -8.59 14.16 6.77
N LEU A 21 -8.10 13.52 5.71
CA LEU A 21 -6.72 13.07 5.62
C LEU A 21 -5.72 14.23 5.59
N ALA A 22 -6.03 15.28 4.85
CA ALA A 22 -5.15 16.45 4.79
C ALA A 22 -5.05 17.16 6.15
N THR A 23 -6.18 17.35 6.83
CA THR A 23 -6.19 17.94 8.17
C THR A 23 -5.52 17.06 9.22
N ALA A 24 -5.74 15.74 9.17
CA ALA A 24 -5.08 14.77 10.03
C ALA A 24 -3.55 14.80 9.86
N SER A 25 -3.07 14.83 8.61
CA SER A 25 -1.64 14.91 8.30
C SER A 25 -1.02 16.20 8.84
N LEU A 26 -1.62 17.34 8.55
CA LEU A 26 -1.15 18.65 9.05
C LEU A 26 -1.13 18.68 10.59
N THR A 27 -2.20 18.19 11.22
CA THR A 27 -2.30 18.16 12.69
C THR A 27 -1.21 17.31 13.29
N TYR A 28 -1.05 16.07 12.81
CA TYR A 28 -0.08 15.14 13.37
C TYR A 28 1.34 15.69 13.32
N TYR A 29 1.79 16.13 12.15
CA TYR A 29 3.16 16.65 12.01
C TYR A 29 3.39 17.94 12.77
N SER A 30 2.38 18.80 12.91
CA SER A 30 2.48 20.01 13.70
C SER A 30 2.45 19.74 15.21
N SER A 31 1.54 18.88 15.67
CA SER A 31 1.36 18.61 17.11
C SER A 31 2.54 17.89 17.75
N ARG A 32 3.33 17.13 16.98
CA ARG A 32 4.55 16.46 17.47
C ARG A 32 5.51 17.38 18.21
N TYR A 33 5.54 18.66 17.87
CA TYR A 33 6.44 19.63 18.51
C TYR A 33 5.89 20.18 19.83
N PHE A 34 4.61 19.96 20.14
CA PHE A 34 3.95 20.62 21.24
C PHE A 34 3.38 19.67 22.29
N THR A 35 2.99 18.48 21.89
CA THR A 35 2.31 17.53 22.79
C THR A 35 2.38 16.09 22.33
N THR A 36 2.34 15.18 23.31
CA THR A 36 2.15 13.74 23.07
C THR A 36 0.74 13.26 23.47
N SER A 37 -0.08 14.12 24.09
CA SER A 37 -1.44 13.75 24.51
C SER A 37 -2.38 13.55 23.33
N ALA A 38 -3.02 12.39 23.24
CA ALA A 38 -3.99 12.06 22.21
C ALA A 38 -5.21 13.00 22.21
N LEU A 39 -5.71 13.38 23.40
CA LEU A 39 -6.84 14.32 23.53
C LEU A 39 -6.50 15.71 23.02
N VAL A 40 -5.29 16.21 23.34
CA VAL A 40 -4.83 17.52 22.84
C VAL A 40 -4.70 17.46 21.33
N VAL A 41 -4.13 16.39 20.76
CA VAL A 41 -4.02 16.19 19.29
C VAL A 41 -5.40 16.17 18.65
N ALA A 42 -6.38 15.50 19.25
CA ALA A 42 -7.77 15.50 18.76
C ALA A 42 -8.37 16.92 18.74
N GLY A 43 -8.17 17.69 19.82
CA GLY A 43 -8.62 19.09 19.88
C GLY A 43 -7.97 19.97 18.84
N VAL A 44 -6.63 19.87 18.68
CA VAL A 44 -5.88 20.58 17.64
C VAL A 44 -6.38 20.19 16.24
N TRP A 45 -6.69 18.91 16.01
CA TRP A 45 -7.25 18.46 14.73
C TRP A 45 -8.56 19.16 14.39
N VAL A 46 -9.48 19.27 15.36
CA VAL A 46 -10.75 20.00 15.14
C VAL A 46 -10.48 21.47 14.76
N VAL A 47 -9.55 22.14 15.47
CA VAL A 47 -9.18 23.52 15.18
C VAL A 47 -8.56 23.65 13.79
N VAL A 48 -7.60 22.81 13.42
CA VAL A 48 -6.96 22.80 12.10
C VAL A 48 -8.01 22.56 10.99
N ALA A 49 -8.93 21.60 11.22
CA ALA A 49 -10.01 21.33 10.27
C ALA A 49 -10.92 22.54 10.08
N LEU A 50 -11.32 23.21 11.16
CA LEU A 50 -12.14 24.43 11.09
C LEU A 50 -11.41 25.57 10.40
N LEU A 51 -10.14 25.82 10.74
CA LEU A 51 -9.34 26.88 10.12
C LEU A 51 -9.14 26.62 8.62
N LEU A 52 -8.78 25.39 8.24
CA LEU A 52 -8.62 25.02 6.85
C LEU A 52 -9.94 25.14 6.08
N PHE A 53 -11.06 24.76 6.71
CA PHE A 53 -12.39 24.92 6.14
C PHE A 53 -12.72 26.39 5.86
N ILE A 54 -12.51 27.29 6.84
CA ILE A 54 -12.73 28.74 6.71
C ILE A 54 -11.83 29.31 5.62
N LEU A 55 -10.55 28.93 5.63
CA LEU A 55 -9.57 29.39 4.65
C LEU A 55 -9.99 29.00 3.23
N ILE A 56 -10.31 27.71 3.01
CA ILE A 56 -10.79 27.24 1.71
C ILE A 56 -12.05 27.99 1.30
N ARG A 57 -13.01 28.18 2.20
CA ARG A 57 -14.24 28.91 1.91
C ARG A 57 -13.97 30.36 1.49
N ARG A 58 -13.05 31.05 2.18
CA ARG A 58 -12.67 32.42 1.87
C ARG A 58 -11.97 32.57 0.52
N PHE A 59 -11.07 31.64 0.18
CA PHE A 59 -10.33 31.67 -1.09
C PHE A 59 -11.16 31.20 -2.29
N THR A 60 -12.26 30.53 -2.06
CA THR A 60 -13.15 30.03 -3.10
C THR A 60 -14.37 30.92 -3.31
N GLU A 61 -14.31 32.17 -2.89
CA GLU A 61 -15.37 33.21 -2.69
C GLU A 61 -16.59 33.19 -3.60
N VAL A 62 -16.52 32.58 -4.72
CA VAL A 62 -17.67 32.45 -5.61
C VAL A 62 -17.71 31.02 -6.09
N GLY A 63 -18.55 30.26 -5.40
CA GLY A 63 -19.01 29.01 -5.95
C GLY A 63 -17.97 27.91 -5.96
N PHE A 64 -17.84 27.24 -4.81
CA PHE A 64 -17.68 25.80 -4.85
C PHE A 64 -18.72 25.12 -5.76
N TYR A 65 -19.64 25.89 -6.27
CA TYR A 65 -20.71 25.59 -7.22
C TYR A 65 -20.49 26.27 -8.57
N GLY A 66 -19.26 26.45 -8.99
CA GLY A 66 -19.05 26.82 -10.39
C GLY A 66 -19.75 25.76 -11.23
N GLU A 67 -20.71 26.15 -12.04
CA GLU A 67 -21.24 25.27 -13.08
C GLU A 67 -20.06 24.62 -13.78
N PRO A 68 -20.12 23.29 -14.08
CA PRO A 68 -19.11 22.71 -14.94
C PRO A 68 -19.13 23.60 -16.19
N VAL A 69 -18.01 24.31 -16.44
CA VAL A 69 -17.86 24.96 -17.73
C VAL A 69 -18.13 23.86 -18.71
N PRO A 70 -19.14 23.97 -19.57
CA PRO A 70 -19.33 23.02 -20.63
C PRO A 70 -17.97 22.92 -21.29
N ALA A 71 -17.42 21.68 -21.35
CA ALA A 71 -16.22 21.44 -22.13
C ALA A 71 -16.50 22.10 -23.47
N PRO A 72 -15.58 22.91 -24.02
CA PRO A 72 -15.82 23.52 -25.30
C PRO A 72 -16.30 22.41 -26.20
N TYR A 73 -17.49 22.53 -26.73
CA TYR A 73 -18.11 21.58 -27.64
C TYR A 73 -17.21 21.52 -28.88
N LEU A 74 -16.20 20.71 -28.81
CA LEU A 74 -15.41 20.37 -29.97
C LEU A 74 -16.23 19.36 -30.74
N THR A 75 -16.83 19.81 -31.81
CA THR A 75 -17.54 18.96 -32.78
C THR A 75 -16.61 17.80 -33.15
N SER A 76 -17.02 16.58 -32.77
CA SER A 76 -16.28 15.38 -33.14
C SER A 76 -16.38 15.20 -34.64
N ASP A 77 -15.30 15.39 -35.37
CA ASP A 77 -15.19 14.88 -36.71
C ASP A 77 -15.05 13.35 -36.63
N PRO A 78 -16.07 12.58 -37.05
CA PRO A 78 -16.02 11.11 -37.01
C PRO A 78 -14.91 10.53 -37.90
N SER A 79 -14.33 11.33 -38.81
CA SER A 79 -13.28 10.90 -39.73
C SER A 79 -11.93 10.64 -39.03
N LEU A 80 -11.69 11.24 -37.84
CA LEU A 80 -10.44 11.07 -37.07
C LEU A 80 -10.30 9.68 -36.40
N TYR A 81 -11.40 8.97 -36.18
CA TYR A 81 -11.35 7.57 -35.77
C TYR A 81 -10.98 6.59 -36.91
N ARG A 82 -10.80 7.11 -38.11
CA ARG A 82 -10.47 6.33 -39.31
C ARG A 82 -9.03 5.86 -39.42
N ASN A 83 -8.13 6.24 -38.52
CA ASN A 83 -6.75 5.79 -38.55
C ASN A 83 -6.62 4.37 -37.94
N ASN A 84 -7.22 3.39 -38.63
CA ASN A 84 -7.16 1.97 -38.31
C ASN A 84 -5.73 1.43 -38.18
N ALA A 85 -4.75 2.06 -38.88
CA ALA A 85 -3.35 1.67 -38.84
C ALA A 85 -2.73 1.92 -37.45
N LEU A 86 -3.02 3.05 -36.81
CA LEU A 86 -2.45 3.41 -35.54
C LEU A 86 -2.98 2.54 -34.38
N ALA A 87 -4.31 2.33 -34.29
CA ALA A 87 -4.89 1.43 -33.31
C ALA A 87 -4.35 0.00 -33.49
N ARG A 88 -4.20 -0.46 -34.73
CA ARG A 88 -3.60 -1.74 -35.04
C ARG A 88 -2.14 -1.81 -34.58
N ASN A 89 -1.34 -0.79 -34.86
CA ASN A 89 0.09 -0.77 -34.49
C ASN A 89 0.27 -0.74 -32.96
N VAL A 90 -0.55 0.03 -32.20
CA VAL A 90 -0.53 0.02 -30.75
C VAL A 90 -0.96 -1.33 -30.19
N THR A 91 -1.94 -1.99 -30.81
CA THR A 91 -2.37 -3.33 -30.42
C THR A 91 -1.23 -4.34 -30.59
N TRP A 92 -0.57 -4.34 -31.75
CA TRP A 92 0.58 -5.21 -31.98
C TRP A 92 1.76 -4.90 -31.05
N ALA A 93 2.05 -3.62 -30.79
CA ALA A 93 3.09 -3.22 -29.83
C ALA A 93 2.76 -3.73 -28.43
N GLY A 94 1.49 -3.64 -27.99
CA GLY A 94 1.05 -4.16 -26.70
C GLY A 94 1.17 -5.69 -26.59
N LEU A 95 0.78 -6.41 -27.64
CA LEU A 95 0.93 -7.86 -27.69
C LEU A 95 2.40 -8.30 -27.67
N LEU A 96 3.25 -7.65 -28.44
CA LEU A 96 4.69 -7.91 -28.47
C LEU A 96 5.31 -7.62 -27.09
N ALA A 97 4.94 -6.50 -26.45
CA ALA A 97 5.41 -6.16 -25.11
C ALA A 97 4.97 -7.20 -24.06
N ALA A 98 3.74 -7.70 -24.16
CA ALA A 98 3.22 -8.75 -23.27
C ALA A 98 3.98 -10.08 -23.44
N VAL A 99 4.20 -10.49 -24.69
CA VAL A 99 4.99 -11.69 -25.03
C VAL A 99 6.42 -11.54 -24.51
N PHE A 100 7.05 -10.39 -24.76
CA PHE A 100 8.40 -10.11 -24.28
C PHE A 100 8.48 -10.15 -22.76
N ALA A 101 7.56 -9.51 -22.04
CA ALA A 101 7.52 -9.51 -20.59
C ALA A 101 7.34 -10.93 -20.03
N TYR A 102 6.47 -11.74 -20.65
CA TYR A 102 6.27 -13.13 -20.26
C TYR A 102 7.54 -13.97 -20.45
N LEU A 103 8.14 -13.92 -21.66
CA LEU A 103 9.37 -14.67 -21.98
C LEU A 103 10.56 -14.24 -21.12
N TYR A 104 10.63 -12.96 -20.78
CA TYR A 104 11.65 -12.43 -19.89
C TYR A 104 11.57 -13.05 -18.49
N ILE A 105 10.38 -13.10 -17.91
CA ILE A 105 10.17 -13.66 -16.55
C ILE A 105 10.35 -15.17 -16.53
N GLU A 106 10.05 -15.87 -17.63
CA GLU A 106 10.30 -17.32 -17.75
C GLU A 106 11.79 -17.66 -17.92
N ASN A 107 12.71 -16.68 -17.87
CA ASN A 107 14.13 -16.84 -18.13
C ASN A 107 14.42 -17.45 -19.53
N VAL A 108 13.50 -17.30 -20.49
CA VAL A 108 13.70 -17.73 -21.87
C VAL A 108 14.68 -16.79 -22.60
N LEU A 109 14.71 -15.51 -22.19
CA LEU A 109 15.68 -14.54 -22.66
C LEU A 109 16.88 -14.57 -21.69
N PRO A 110 18.08 -14.99 -22.14
CA PRO A 110 19.20 -15.15 -21.24
C PRO A 110 19.69 -13.81 -20.70
N ASN A 111 20.02 -13.82 -19.44
CA ASN A 111 20.91 -12.92 -18.68
C ASN A 111 21.24 -11.57 -19.34
N LEU A 112 20.22 -10.75 -19.60
CA LEU A 112 20.46 -9.34 -19.88
C LEU A 112 21.09 -8.71 -18.65
N SER A 113 22.22 -8.05 -18.83
CA SER A 113 22.78 -7.25 -17.74
C SER A 113 21.76 -6.19 -17.29
N PRO A 114 21.80 -5.72 -16.04
CA PRO A 114 20.91 -4.66 -15.55
C PRO A 114 20.86 -3.43 -16.46
N SER A 115 21.98 -3.09 -17.09
CA SER A 115 22.09 -2.00 -18.06
C SER A 115 21.35 -2.27 -19.38
N GLN A 116 21.44 -3.49 -19.90
CA GLN A 116 20.71 -3.89 -21.11
C GLN A 116 19.20 -3.94 -20.86
N TRP A 117 18.80 -4.42 -19.70
CA TRP A 117 17.41 -4.46 -19.27
C TRP A 117 16.83 -3.04 -19.13
N ALA A 118 17.55 -2.14 -18.43
CA ALA A 118 17.15 -0.75 -18.29
C ALA A 118 17.07 -0.04 -19.66
N LEU A 119 18.01 -0.28 -20.54
CA LEU A 119 17.99 0.26 -21.91
C LEU A 119 16.79 -0.26 -22.68
N THR A 120 16.48 -1.55 -22.59
CA THR A 120 15.32 -2.15 -23.28
C THR A 120 14.01 -1.54 -22.80
N ILE A 121 13.81 -1.39 -21.50
CA ILE A 121 12.63 -0.71 -20.96
C ILE A 121 12.59 0.75 -21.38
N LEU A 122 13.71 1.48 -21.29
CA LEU A 122 13.79 2.88 -21.69
C LEU A 122 13.41 3.06 -23.15
N VAL A 123 13.88 2.18 -24.03
CA VAL A 123 13.54 2.17 -25.47
C VAL A 123 12.06 1.86 -25.66
N LEU A 124 11.51 0.84 -25.00
CA LEU A 124 10.09 0.49 -25.12
C LEU A 124 9.19 1.62 -24.60
N VAL A 125 9.54 2.23 -23.47
CA VAL A 125 8.79 3.35 -22.89
C VAL A 125 8.96 4.62 -23.72
N ALA A 126 10.15 4.89 -24.24
CA ALA A 126 10.39 6.01 -25.15
C ALA A 126 9.56 5.86 -26.43
N ILE A 127 9.58 4.68 -27.05
CA ILE A 127 8.74 4.35 -28.20
C ILE A 127 7.26 4.53 -27.84
N GLY A 128 6.80 3.95 -26.75
CA GLY A 128 5.43 4.10 -26.25
C GLY A 128 5.08 5.57 -25.99
N SER A 129 5.98 6.34 -25.37
CA SER A 129 5.78 7.77 -25.09
C SER A 129 5.72 8.62 -26.36
N VAL A 130 6.58 8.35 -27.34
CA VAL A 130 6.54 9.03 -28.65
C VAL A 130 5.26 8.70 -29.40
N PHE A 131 4.85 7.43 -29.42
CA PHE A 131 3.56 7.01 -30.00
C PHE A 131 2.39 7.72 -29.31
N ALA A 132 2.40 7.77 -28.01
CA ALA A 132 1.38 8.42 -27.23
C ALA A 132 1.33 9.94 -27.45
N PHE A 133 2.48 10.59 -27.56
CA PHE A 133 2.54 12.03 -27.85
C PHE A 133 1.99 12.32 -29.27
N ARG A 134 2.29 11.48 -30.25
CA ARG A 134 1.71 11.58 -31.59
C ARG A 134 0.21 11.31 -31.61
N LEU A 135 -0.27 10.32 -30.85
CA LEU A 135 -1.68 10.04 -30.66
C LEU A 135 -2.43 11.20 -30.00
N ALA A 136 -1.80 11.85 -29.02
CA ALA A 136 -2.38 12.99 -28.35
C ALA A 136 -2.59 14.19 -29.30
N LYS A 137 -1.81 14.30 -30.38
CA LYS A 137 -2.00 15.34 -31.42
C LYS A 137 -3.19 15.06 -32.34
N ALA A 138 -3.57 13.80 -32.53
CA ALA A 138 -4.50 13.37 -33.56
C ALA A 138 -5.99 13.33 -33.15
N GLN A 139 -6.34 13.57 -31.89
CA GLN A 139 -7.71 13.39 -31.42
C GLN A 139 -8.32 14.65 -30.79
N VAL A 140 -9.57 14.90 -31.12
CA VAL A 140 -10.43 15.92 -30.53
C VAL A 140 -11.03 15.40 -29.23
N GLU A 141 -11.02 16.20 -28.15
CA GLU A 141 -11.68 15.83 -26.91
C GLU A 141 -13.19 15.81 -27.12
N VAL A 142 -13.78 14.65 -26.98
CA VAL A 142 -15.24 14.48 -26.98
C VAL A 142 -15.75 14.67 -25.55
N ALA A 143 -16.76 15.51 -25.36
CA ALA A 143 -17.45 15.61 -24.10
C ALA A 143 -18.07 14.24 -23.77
N ALA A 144 -17.57 13.56 -22.76
CA ALA A 144 -18.16 12.33 -22.29
C ALA A 144 -19.54 12.63 -21.69
N ASP A 145 -20.58 12.00 -22.20
CA ASP A 145 -21.93 12.10 -21.61
C ASP A 145 -21.89 11.38 -20.25
N TYR A 146 -21.87 12.16 -19.16
CA TYR A 146 -21.74 11.67 -17.79
C TYR A 146 -23.05 11.09 -17.23
N LYS A 147 -24.02 10.73 -18.06
CA LYS A 147 -25.22 10.00 -17.63
C LYS A 147 -24.93 8.53 -17.30
N THR A 148 -23.83 8.28 -16.57
CA THR A 148 -23.54 6.93 -16.10
C THR A 148 -24.37 6.61 -14.86
N PHE A 149 -24.86 5.38 -14.79
CA PHE A 149 -25.59 4.83 -13.66
C PHE A 149 -24.77 4.96 -12.37
N HIS A 150 -25.12 5.92 -11.52
CA HIS A 150 -24.35 6.23 -10.32
C HIS A 150 -24.36 5.12 -9.26
N TRP A 151 -25.42 4.32 -9.22
CA TRP A 151 -25.56 3.26 -8.22
C TRP A 151 -24.61 2.05 -8.48
N PHE A 152 -24.12 1.89 -9.71
CA PHE A 152 -23.30 0.73 -10.08
C PHE A 152 -21.96 0.73 -9.32
N ALA A 153 -21.29 1.88 -9.19
CA ALA A 153 -20.08 2.00 -8.39
C ALA A 153 -20.34 1.66 -6.91
N TRP A 154 -21.51 1.99 -6.38
CA TRP A 154 -21.91 1.62 -5.02
C TRP A 154 -22.09 0.12 -4.86
N LEU A 155 -22.72 -0.55 -5.83
CA LEU A 155 -22.88 -1.99 -5.80
C LEU A 155 -21.55 -2.73 -5.80
N ILE A 156 -20.62 -2.32 -6.68
CA ILE A 156 -19.26 -2.89 -6.71
C ILE A 156 -18.52 -2.59 -5.40
N ALA A 157 -18.61 -1.37 -4.90
CA ALA A 157 -17.99 -0.98 -3.66
C ALA A 157 -18.51 -1.82 -2.49
N ALA A 158 -19.82 -2.04 -2.39
CA ALA A 158 -20.41 -2.87 -1.35
C ALA A 158 -19.96 -4.34 -1.46
N GLY A 159 -19.96 -4.91 -2.67
CA GLY A 159 -19.51 -6.29 -2.89
C GLY A 159 -18.02 -6.47 -2.53
N LYS A 160 -17.17 -5.55 -2.97
CA LYS A 160 -15.73 -5.56 -2.62
C LYS A 160 -15.52 -5.36 -1.12
N ALA A 161 -16.26 -4.46 -0.49
CA ALA A 161 -16.19 -4.22 0.95
C ALA A 161 -16.56 -5.48 1.74
N LEU A 162 -17.61 -6.18 1.34
CA LEU A 162 -18.02 -7.45 1.94
C LEU A 162 -16.91 -8.50 1.85
N VAL A 163 -16.35 -8.71 0.65
CA VAL A 163 -15.26 -9.67 0.45
C VAL A 163 -14.03 -9.29 1.27
N ALA A 164 -13.61 -8.01 1.26
CA ALA A 164 -12.46 -7.55 2.02
C ALA A 164 -12.66 -7.73 3.53
N SER A 165 -13.86 -7.46 4.04
CA SER A 165 -14.20 -7.66 5.46
C SER A 165 -14.16 -9.15 5.85
N ALA A 166 -14.74 -10.01 5.00
CA ALA A 166 -14.77 -11.45 5.23
C ALA A 166 -13.43 -12.15 4.98
N THR A 167 -12.44 -11.49 4.36
CA THR A 167 -11.13 -12.08 4.12
C THR A 167 -10.24 -11.95 5.36
N LEU A 168 -9.95 -13.06 6.01
CA LEU A 168 -8.91 -13.17 7.02
C LEU A 168 -7.56 -13.33 6.29
N ARG A 169 -6.70 -12.34 6.38
CA ARG A 169 -5.33 -12.37 5.86
C ARG A 169 -4.41 -11.63 6.82
N PRO A 170 -3.90 -12.30 7.86
CA PRO A 170 -3.00 -11.70 8.84
C PRO A 170 -1.73 -11.16 8.19
N GLN A 171 -1.16 -10.12 8.80
CA GLN A 171 0.03 -9.46 8.29
C GLN A 171 1.05 -9.26 9.42
N SER A 172 2.28 -9.68 9.18
CA SER A 172 3.37 -9.46 10.14
C SER A 172 3.72 -7.99 10.33
N ASP A 173 3.44 -7.15 9.33
CA ASP A 173 3.66 -5.69 9.41
C ASP A 173 2.75 -5.01 10.44
N ASP A 174 1.61 -5.63 10.79
CA ASP A 174 0.66 -5.10 11.76
C ASP A 174 1.25 -5.06 13.18
N THR A 175 2.29 -5.88 13.44
CA THR A 175 3.13 -5.77 14.64
C THR A 175 3.61 -4.33 14.88
N ASN A 176 3.80 -3.55 13.81
CA ASN A 176 4.19 -2.14 13.93
C ASN A 176 3.00 -1.19 13.67
N TYR A 177 2.28 -1.38 12.57
CA TYR A 177 1.24 -0.43 12.17
C TYR A 177 0.06 -0.40 13.13
N VAL A 178 -0.50 -1.55 13.45
CA VAL A 178 -1.65 -1.63 14.37
C VAL A 178 -1.19 -1.41 15.81
N ASN A 179 0.02 -1.86 16.16
CA ASN A 179 0.61 -1.63 17.47
C ASN A 179 0.69 -0.14 17.82
N ILE A 180 1.15 0.73 16.90
CA ILE A 180 1.18 2.18 17.14
C ILE A 180 -0.22 2.71 17.49
N SER A 181 -1.23 2.30 16.74
CA SER A 181 -2.62 2.70 17.01
C SER A 181 -3.11 2.16 18.35
N THR A 182 -2.78 0.91 18.69
CA THR A 182 -3.13 0.26 19.94
C THR A 182 -2.46 0.93 21.14
N TRP A 183 -1.17 1.27 20.99
CA TRP A 183 -0.44 2.02 22.02
C TRP A 183 -1.14 3.34 22.36
N ILE A 184 -1.48 4.13 21.35
CA ILE A 184 -2.13 5.42 21.57
C ILE A 184 -3.53 5.24 22.14
N ALA A 185 -4.27 4.23 21.69
CA ALA A 185 -5.60 3.93 22.20
C ALA A 185 -5.58 3.58 23.71
N GLU A 186 -4.64 2.73 24.12
CA GLU A 186 -4.56 2.26 25.50
C GLU A 186 -3.83 3.24 26.44
N ARG A 187 -2.78 3.92 25.95
CA ARG A 187 -1.96 4.84 26.77
C ARG A 187 -2.38 6.30 26.70
N GLY A 188 -3.17 6.70 25.71
CA GLY A 188 -3.59 8.10 25.50
C GLY A 188 -2.44 9.03 25.08
N THR A 189 -1.30 8.48 24.67
CA THR A 189 -0.10 9.25 24.31
C THR A 189 0.50 8.77 23.00
N ILE A 190 0.92 9.74 22.17
CA ILE A 190 1.71 9.45 20.97
C ILE A 190 3.14 9.18 21.40
N SER A 191 3.60 7.95 21.26
CA SER A 191 4.97 7.58 21.63
C SER A 191 5.98 8.17 20.65
N ILE A 192 7.10 8.64 21.20
CA ILE A 192 8.31 9.02 20.46
C ILE A 192 9.35 7.89 20.46
N ARG A 193 9.05 6.78 21.15
CA ARG A 193 9.89 5.58 21.26
C ARG A 193 9.27 4.41 20.54
N ASP A 194 10.03 3.34 20.40
CA ASP A 194 9.48 2.08 19.89
C ASP A 194 8.37 1.58 20.80
N THR A 195 7.25 1.18 20.19
CA THR A 195 6.06 0.72 20.92
C THR A 195 5.94 -0.81 20.93
N VAL A 196 6.71 -1.49 20.10
CA VAL A 196 6.70 -2.96 19.99
C VAL A 196 7.52 -3.59 21.11
N TYR A 197 8.73 -3.06 21.33
CA TYR A 197 9.66 -3.49 22.39
C TYR A 197 9.63 -2.51 23.56
N SER A 198 8.43 -2.19 24.02
CA SER A 198 8.22 -1.19 25.08
C SER A 198 8.66 -1.63 26.47
N ASP A 199 9.09 -2.89 26.64
CA ASP A 199 9.83 -3.40 27.80
C ASP A 199 11.22 -2.83 27.92
N GLN A 200 11.76 -2.21 26.86
CA GLN A 200 13.09 -1.61 26.80
C GLN A 200 13.03 -0.11 26.59
N VAL A 201 14.04 0.59 27.10
CA VAL A 201 14.22 2.02 26.86
C VAL A 201 15.10 2.17 25.62
N PHE A 202 14.48 2.29 24.46
CA PHE A 202 15.19 2.53 23.20
C PHE A 202 15.15 4.00 22.80
N ASP A 203 16.10 4.40 21.96
CA ASP A 203 16.13 5.73 21.39
C ASP A 203 14.90 6.05 20.55
N THR A 204 14.70 7.33 20.27
CA THR A 204 13.55 7.82 19.53
C THR A 204 13.45 7.20 18.15
N LYS A 205 12.32 6.58 17.85
CA LYS A 205 11.99 6.13 16.51
C LYS A 205 11.15 7.20 15.81
N PRO A 206 11.56 7.72 14.66
CA PRO A 206 10.73 8.65 13.93
C PRO A 206 9.44 7.94 13.47
N LEU A 207 8.30 8.43 13.93
CA LEU A 207 7.00 7.95 13.46
C LEU A 207 6.77 8.42 12.01
N GLY A 208 6.84 7.48 11.08
CA GLY A 208 6.94 7.77 9.66
C GLY A 208 5.66 8.27 9.00
N SER A 209 4.49 7.96 9.53
CA SER A 209 3.21 8.35 8.94
C SER A 209 2.27 8.93 9.99
N ALA A 210 1.30 9.72 9.53
CA ALA A 210 0.22 10.24 10.38
C ALA A 210 -0.94 9.24 10.51
N TRP A 211 -1.00 8.26 9.63
CA TRP A 211 -2.12 7.33 9.48
C TRP A 211 -2.39 6.54 10.75
N GLU A 212 -1.41 5.77 11.20
CA GLU A 212 -1.55 4.91 12.36
C GLU A 212 -1.78 5.71 13.66
N PRO A 213 -1.01 6.77 13.93
CA PRO A 213 -1.27 7.61 15.10
C PRO A 213 -2.66 8.24 15.13
N MET A 214 -3.17 8.73 14.00
CA MET A 214 -4.49 9.35 13.97
C MET A 214 -5.63 8.33 14.18
N TRP A 215 -5.47 7.09 13.72
CA TRP A 215 -6.39 6.01 14.09
C TRP A 215 -6.32 5.69 15.58
N GLY A 216 -5.13 5.70 16.18
CA GLY A 216 -4.95 5.54 17.62
C GLY A 216 -5.60 6.65 18.43
N VAL A 217 -5.47 7.92 18.00
CA VAL A 217 -6.16 9.07 18.61
C VAL A 217 -7.68 8.88 18.52
N PHE A 218 -8.18 8.49 17.35
CA PHE A 218 -9.62 8.23 17.17
C PHE A 218 -10.12 7.07 18.05
N ALA A 219 -9.33 5.98 18.15
CA ALA A 219 -9.60 4.86 19.04
C ALA A 219 -9.70 5.30 20.51
N HIS A 220 -8.75 6.12 20.97
CA HIS A 220 -8.71 6.64 22.34
C HIS A 220 -9.94 7.52 22.65
N VAL A 221 -10.27 8.45 21.74
CA VAL A 221 -11.42 9.36 21.93
C VAL A 221 -12.76 8.63 21.92
N THR A 222 -12.90 7.60 21.05
CA THR A 222 -14.15 6.84 20.91
C THR A 222 -14.28 5.68 21.89
N ASN A 223 -13.21 5.34 22.61
CA ASN A 223 -13.09 4.16 23.45
C ASN A 223 -13.38 2.84 22.70
N ILE A 224 -13.09 2.80 21.40
CA ILE A 224 -13.15 1.60 20.57
C ILE A 224 -11.74 1.08 20.39
N SER A 225 -11.48 -0.21 20.58
CA SER A 225 -10.14 -0.77 20.42
C SER A 225 -9.59 -0.54 19.01
N ALA A 226 -8.31 -0.21 18.89
CA ALA A 226 -7.68 0.06 17.61
C ALA A 226 -7.78 -1.11 16.62
N PRO A 227 -7.62 -2.39 17.03
CA PRO A 227 -7.87 -3.52 16.14
C PRO A 227 -9.31 -3.58 15.60
N THR A 228 -10.31 -3.30 16.43
CA THR A 228 -11.71 -3.25 15.98
C THR A 228 -11.94 -2.14 14.96
N LEU A 229 -11.40 -0.95 15.23
CA LEU A 229 -11.49 0.16 14.27
C LEU A 229 -10.83 -0.18 12.95
N LEU A 230 -9.61 -0.69 12.96
CA LEU A 230 -8.82 -0.91 11.74
C LEU A 230 -9.31 -2.14 10.96
N TYR A 231 -9.53 -3.28 11.63
CA TYR A 231 -9.83 -4.54 10.95
C TYR A 231 -11.30 -4.74 10.60
N VAL A 232 -12.21 -4.17 11.43
CA VAL A 232 -13.65 -4.41 11.25
C VAL A 232 -14.35 -3.19 10.66
N ILE A 233 -14.10 -2.00 11.19
CA ILE A 233 -14.82 -0.78 10.77
C ILE A 233 -14.15 -0.13 9.56
N ALA A 234 -12.83 0.06 9.58
CA ALA A 234 -12.13 0.78 8.51
C ALA A 234 -12.09 -0.03 7.20
N VAL A 235 -11.92 -1.35 7.25
CA VAL A 235 -11.80 -2.19 6.04
C VAL A 235 -12.96 -1.98 5.06
N PRO A 236 -14.25 -2.15 5.42
CA PRO A 236 -15.33 -1.95 4.46
C PRO A 236 -15.41 -0.51 3.94
N ILE A 237 -15.20 0.48 4.79
CA ILE A 237 -15.27 1.90 4.45
C ILE A 237 -14.16 2.26 3.47
N LEU A 238 -12.92 1.91 3.79
CA LEU A 238 -11.76 2.24 2.96
C LEU A 238 -11.78 1.48 1.63
N THR A 239 -12.27 0.24 1.61
CA THR A 239 -12.46 -0.52 0.37
C THR A 239 -13.50 0.16 -0.53
N ALA A 240 -14.62 0.61 0.00
CA ALA A 240 -15.60 1.37 -0.76
C ALA A 240 -15.01 2.68 -1.33
N ILE A 241 -14.28 3.43 -0.51
CA ILE A 241 -13.59 4.66 -0.92
C ILE A 241 -12.60 4.37 -2.04
N SER A 242 -11.84 3.26 -2.00
CA SER A 242 -10.90 2.90 -3.05
C SER A 242 -11.57 2.66 -4.41
N ILE A 243 -12.74 2.04 -4.42
CA ILE A 243 -13.54 1.84 -5.64
C ILE A 243 -14.08 3.18 -6.17
N PHE A 244 -14.55 4.07 -5.31
CA PHE A 244 -14.96 5.41 -5.73
C PHE A 244 -13.79 6.23 -6.27
N ALA A 245 -12.60 6.07 -5.69
CA ALA A 245 -11.39 6.74 -6.17
C ALA A 245 -10.98 6.25 -7.56
N LEU A 246 -11.04 4.94 -7.82
CA LEU A 246 -10.83 4.36 -9.15
C LEU A 246 -11.85 4.87 -10.16
N ASP A 247 -13.15 4.86 -9.81
CA ASP A 247 -14.22 5.38 -10.67
C ASP A 247 -13.95 6.84 -11.05
N ARG A 248 -13.63 7.69 -10.05
CA ARG A 248 -13.32 9.11 -10.28
C ARG A 248 -12.04 9.29 -11.11
N GLY A 249 -11.00 8.50 -10.84
CA GLY A 249 -9.76 8.51 -11.61
C GLY A 249 -10.00 8.17 -13.09
N MET A 250 -10.71 7.09 -13.38
CA MET A 250 -11.06 6.70 -14.75
C MET A 250 -11.94 7.74 -15.45
N ARG A 251 -12.91 8.33 -14.74
CA ARG A 251 -13.72 9.42 -15.31
C ARG A 251 -12.88 10.66 -15.65
N SER A 252 -11.87 10.98 -14.83
CA SER A 252 -10.95 12.11 -15.12
C SER A 252 -10.14 11.88 -16.39
N MET A 253 -9.84 10.61 -16.70
CA MET A 253 -9.19 10.18 -17.94
C MET A 253 -10.15 10.16 -19.14
N HIS A 254 -11.43 10.44 -18.97
CA HIS A 254 -12.49 10.29 -19.98
C HIS A 254 -12.57 8.85 -20.53
N VAL A 255 -12.55 7.88 -19.65
CA VAL A 255 -12.82 6.49 -20.00
C VAL A 255 -14.32 6.35 -20.34
N ARG A 256 -14.62 5.95 -21.57
CA ARG A 256 -15.98 5.99 -22.13
C ARG A 256 -16.95 5.03 -21.43
N HIS A 257 -16.54 3.78 -21.24
CA HIS A 257 -17.36 2.71 -20.64
C HIS A 257 -16.92 2.45 -19.19
N THR A 258 -17.03 3.48 -18.33
CA THR A 258 -16.51 3.44 -16.95
C THR A 258 -17.11 2.29 -16.13
N ASN A 259 -18.41 1.97 -16.30
CA ASN A 259 -19.04 0.85 -15.57
C ASN A 259 -18.42 -0.50 -15.95
N PHE A 260 -18.25 -0.74 -17.26
CA PHE A 260 -17.57 -1.97 -17.73
C PHE A 260 -16.12 -2.01 -17.28
N ALA A 261 -15.39 -0.89 -17.39
CA ALA A 261 -14.04 -0.76 -16.90
C ALA A 261 -13.94 -1.10 -15.40
N LEU A 262 -14.88 -0.61 -14.60
CA LEU A 262 -14.92 -0.87 -13.17
C LEU A 262 -15.18 -2.35 -12.83
N ILE A 263 -16.02 -3.05 -13.62
CA ILE A 263 -16.20 -4.50 -13.49
C ILE A 263 -14.88 -5.24 -13.72
N ILE A 264 -14.22 -4.96 -14.83
CA ILE A 264 -12.98 -5.66 -15.22
C ILE A 264 -11.87 -5.39 -14.19
N VAL A 265 -11.73 -4.13 -13.77
CA VAL A 265 -10.76 -3.76 -12.72
C VAL A 265 -11.09 -4.47 -11.40
N SER A 266 -12.37 -4.51 -11.01
CA SER A 266 -12.78 -5.17 -9.77
C SER A 266 -12.58 -6.68 -9.81
N LEU A 267 -12.81 -7.31 -10.97
CA LEU A 267 -12.51 -8.71 -11.19
C LEU A 267 -10.99 -8.98 -11.06
N PHE A 268 -10.15 -8.16 -11.70
CA PHE A 268 -8.72 -8.24 -11.55
C PHE A 268 -8.31 -8.10 -10.09
N LEU A 269 -8.73 -7.04 -9.40
CA LEU A 269 -8.42 -6.81 -8.00
C LEU A 269 -8.96 -7.90 -7.05
N LEU A 270 -9.95 -8.67 -7.46
CA LEU A 270 -10.46 -9.81 -6.69
C LEU A 270 -9.59 -11.06 -6.90
N LEU A 271 -9.04 -11.23 -8.08
CA LEU A 271 -8.24 -12.38 -8.48
C LEU A 271 -6.72 -12.17 -8.38
N ASP A 272 -6.28 -10.99 -8.00
CA ASP A 272 -4.87 -10.64 -7.79
C ASP A 272 -4.48 -10.83 -6.32
N GLY A 273 -4.59 -12.08 -5.84
CA GLY A 273 -4.40 -12.44 -4.43
C GLY A 273 -3.14 -13.25 -4.12
N GLU A 274 -2.34 -13.64 -5.13
CA GLU A 274 -1.17 -14.50 -4.95
C GLU A 274 -0.11 -13.85 -4.06
N ASN A 275 0.24 -12.61 -4.34
CA ASN A 275 1.31 -11.87 -3.69
C ASN A 275 0.78 -10.88 -2.65
N LEU A 276 1.54 -10.71 -1.55
CA LEU A 276 1.23 -9.74 -0.49
C LEU A 276 1.29 -8.28 -0.96
N PHE A 277 2.07 -8.01 -1.99
CA PHE A 277 2.30 -6.65 -2.53
C PHE A 277 1.43 -6.35 -3.75
N SER A 278 0.55 -7.29 -4.15
CA SER A 278 -0.31 -7.14 -5.30
C SER A 278 -1.37 -6.05 -5.11
N PHE A 279 -1.83 -5.47 -6.21
CA PHE A 279 -2.89 -4.45 -6.20
C PHE A 279 -4.19 -4.99 -5.59
N GLY A 280 -4.55 -6.25 -5.86
CA GLY A 280 -5.75 -6.87 -5.31
C GLY A 280 -5.74 -6.94 -3.79
N VAL A 281 -4.58 -7.28 -3.21
CA VAL A 281 -4.40 -7.37 -1.76
C VAL A 281 -4.41 -5.98 -1.12
N PHE A 282 -3.83 -4.97 -1.76
CA PHE A 282 -3.88 -3.59 -1.27
C PHE A 282 -5.28 -2.97 -1.37
N HIS A 283 -6.05 -3.29 -2.40
CA HIS A 283 -7.42 -2.80 -2.56
C HIS A 283 -8.48 -3.56 -1.75
N GLY A 284 -8.08 -4.47 -0.90
CA GLY A 284 -9.01 -5.28 -0.11
C GLY A 284 -8.43 -5.70 1.24
N PRO A 285 -7.86 -6.91 1.34
CA PRO A 285 -7.49 -7.51 2.64
C PRO A 285 -6.48 -6.73 3.48
N ARG A 286 -5.72 -5.80 2.89
CA ARG A 286 -4.72 -4.97 3.59
C ARG A 286 -5.07 -3.49 3.61
N ILE A 287 -6.26 -3.10 3.19
CA ILE A 287 -6.64 -1.70 2.96
C ILE A 287 -6.49 -0.80 4.21
N TRP A 288 -6.51 -1.38 5.42
CA TRP A 288 -6.31 -0.64 6.67
C TRP A 288 -4.90 -0.07 6.84
N GLN A 289 -3.89 -0.59 6.13
CA GLN A 289 -2.53 -0.07 6.17
C GLN A 289 -2.41 1.20 5.34
N GLY A 290 -1.77 2.24 5.87
CA GLY A 290 -1.62 3.52 5.17
C GLY A 290 -1.03 3.38 3.78
N LYS A 291 -0.01 2.52 3.60
CA LYS A 291 0.58 2.25 2.29
C LYS A 291 -0.41 1.62 1.29
N ALA A 292 -1.29 0.74 1.77
CA ALA A 292 -2.29 0.10 0.91
C ALA A 292 -3.38 1.10 0.50
N PHE A 293 -3.84 1.93 1.42
CA PHE A 293 -4.81 2.97 1.12
C PHE A 293 -4.22 4.08 0.22
N PHE A 294 -2.93 4.38 0.37
CA PHE A 294 -2.21 5.27 -0.56
C PHE A 294 -2.28 4.76 -2.00
N VAL A 295 -1.92 3.49 -2.23
CA VAL A 295 -1.95 2.88 -3.57
C VAL A 295 -3.37 2.79 -4.12
N SER A 296 -4.32 2.40 -3.27
CA SER A 296 -5.67 2.04 -3.69
C SER A 296 -6.58 3.24 -3.93
N ALA A 297 -6.41 4.32 -3.16
CA ALA A 297 -7.30 5.46 -3.22
C ALA A 297 -6.55 6.75 -3.60
N MET A 298 -5.41 7.05 -2.95
CA MET A 298 -4.81 8.36 -3.10
C MET A 298 -4.08 8.54 -4.43
N ILE A 299 -3.45 7.48 -4.96
CA ILE A 299 -2.84 7.54 -6.31
C ILE A 299 -3.89 7.84 -7.39
N PRO A 300 -5.02 7.09 -7.49
CA PRO A 300 -6.10 7.44 -8.41
C PRO A 300 -6.64 8.85 -8.24
N LEU A 301 -6.78 9.33 -6.98
CA LEU A 301 -7.26 10.68 -6.70
C LEU A 301 -6.24 11.74 -7.08
N LEU A 302 -4.94 11.52 -6.82
CA LEU A 302 -3.86 12.46 -7.13
C LEU A 302 -3.74 12.66 -8.65
N ILE A 303 -3.74 11.55 -9.40
CA ILE A 303 -3.72 11.57 -10.85
C ILE A 303 -4.99 12.25 -11.39
N GLY A 304 -6.15 11.84 -10.90
CA GLY A 304 -7.43 12.39 -11.33
C GLY A 304 -7.57 13.87 -11.06
N ALA A 305 -7.22 14.33 -9.87
CA ALA A 305 -7.23 15.74 -9.50
C ALA A 305 -6.22 16.55 -10.33
N GLY A 306 -5.03 16.00 -10.56
CA GLY A 306 -4.00 16.61 -11.41
C GLY A 306 -4.46 16.78 -12.86
N ILE A 307 -5.09 15.76 -13.45
CA ILE A 307 -5.66 15.82 -14.81
C ILE A 307 -6.76 16.89 -14.86
N ILE A 308 -7.67 16.92 -13.89
CA ILE A 308 -8.76 17.90 -13.84
C ILE A 308 -8.18 19.31 -13.72
N TRP A 309 -7.21 19.52 -12.82
CA TRP A 309 -6.52 20.81 -12.67
C TRP A 309 -5.82 21.24 -13.97
N ALA A 310 -5.06 20.38 -14.58
CA ALA A 310 -4.36 20.69 -15.84
C ALA A 310 -5.33 21.11 -16.96
N ARG A 311 -6.54 20.52 -16.99
CA ARG A 311 -7.58 20.85 -17.97
C ARG A 311 -8.34 22.12 -17.62
N SER A 312 -8.78 22.26 -16.39
CA SER A 312 -9.70 23.35 -15.98
C SER A 312 -8.96 24.66 -15.71
N GLY A 313 -7.78 24.60 -15.08
CA GLY A 313 -7.05 25.75 -14.56
C GLY A 313 -7.80 26.50 -13.44
N ARG A 314 -8.82 25.91 -12.83
CA ARG A 314 -9.62 26.54 -11.80
C ARG A 314 -8.94 26.41 -10.44
N ARG A 315 -8.97 27.49 -9.64
CA ARG A 315 -8.39 27.47 -8.28
C ARG A 315 -8.93 26.33 -7.42
N ASN A 316 -10.22 26.03 -7.52
CA ASN A 316 -10.83 24.93 -6.76
C ASN A 316 -10.24 23.55 -7.09
N ASP A 317 -9.90 23.32 -8.35
CA ASP A 317 -9.29 22.06 -8.77
C ASP A 317 -7.82 22.00 -8.35
N LEU A 318 -7.10 23.12 -8.32
CA LEU A 318 -5.78 23.22 -7.70
C LEU A 318 -5.85 22.91 -6.19
N ILE A 319 -6.76 23.56 -5.45
CA ILE A 319 -6.94 23.30 -4.02
C ILE A 319 -7.22 21.81 -3.77
N ARG A 320 -8.09 21.20 -4.56
CA ARG A 320 -8.38 19.76 -4.48
C ARG A 320 -7.12 18.92 -4.70
N PHE A 321 -6.33 19.25 -5.71
CA PHE A 321 -5.06 18.57 -5.98
C PHE A 321 -4.08 18.72 -4.80
N LEU A 322 -3.94 19.94 -4.24
CA LEU A 322 -3.09 20.18 -3.08
C LEU A 322 -3.56 19.41 -1.83
N LEU A 323 -4.85 19.37 -1.57
CA LEU A 323 -5.41 18.61 -0.45
C LEU A 323 -5.15 17.10 -0.60
N VAL A 324 -5.31 16.58 -1.83
CA VAL A 324 -4.97 15.16 -2.10
C VAL A 324 -3.48 14.89 -1.84
N ALA A 325 -2.60 15.79 -2.28
CA ALA A 325 -1.15 15.66 -2.05
C ALA A 325 -0.79 15.68 -0.56
N ILE A 326 -1.37 16.62 0.20
CA ILE A 326 -1.15 16.73 1.66
C ILE A 326 -1.66 15.46 2.36
N GLY A 327 -2.90 15.04 2.07
CA GLY A 327 -3.48 13.84 2.67
C GLY A 327 -2.72 12.57 2.33
N ALA A 328 -2.26 12.45 1.08
CA ALA A 328 -1.45 11.32 0.62
C ALA A 328 -0.12 11.19 1.37
N THR A 329 0.54 12.34 1.63
CA THR A 329 1.84 12.38 2.32
C THR A 329 1.75 11.85 3.76
N GLY A 330 0.60 12.00 4.43
CA GLY A 330 0.40 11.49 5.79
C GLY A 330 0.18 9.98 5.89
N LEU A 331 -0.03 9.28 4.77
CA LEU A 331 -0.40 7.86 4.80
C LEU A 331 0.79 6.91 4.91
N THR A 332 1.92 7.27 4.35
CA THR A 332 3.12 6.40 4.31
C THR A 332 4.37 7.21 3.99
N THR A 333 5.49 6.80 4.52
CA THR A 333 6.80 7.42 4.18
C THR A 333 7.10 7.36 2.69
N THR A 334 6.63 6.32 1.98
CA THR A 334 6.77 6.22 0.52
C THR A 334 6.11 7.39 -0.22
N ALA A 335 5.03 7.95 0.33
CA ALA A 335 4.36 9.10 -0.28
C ALA A 335 5.24 10.35 -0.29
N THR A 336 6.19 10.50 0.64
CA THR A 336 7.14 11.63 0.63
C THR A 336 8.03 11.65 -0.60
N MET A 337 8.21 10.50 -1.27
CA MET A 337 8.95 10.38 -2.53
C MET A 337 8.01 10.39 -3.75
N LEU A 338 6.93 9.62 -3.70
CA LEU A 338 6.04 9.46 -4.86
C LEU A 338 5.18 10.69 -5.13
N VAL A 339 4.72 11.42 -4.10
CA VAL A 339 3.94 12.65 -4.30
C VAL A 339 4.73 13.72 -5.05
N PRO A 340 6.01 14.01 -4.74
CA PRO A 340 6.85 14.87 -5.59
C PRO A 340 6.97 14.38 -7.03
N MET A 341 7.14 13.08 -7.25
CA MET A 341 7.26 12.51 -8.59
C MET A 341 5.97 12.69 -9.41
N PHE A 342 4.80 12.39 -8.82
CA PHE A 342 3.50 12.68 -9.44
C PHE A 342 3.34 14.18 -9.70
N THR A 343 3.71 15.01 -8.75
CA THR A 343 3.61 16.48 -8.86
C THR A 343 4.49 17.00 -9.98
N LEU A 344 5.73 16.49 -10.13
CA LEU A 344 6.65 16.88 -11.20
C LEU A 344 6.04 16.63 -12.58
N VAL A 345 5.49 15.43 -12.80
CA VAL A 345 4.83 15.08 -14.07
C VAL A 345 3.63 15.98 -14.33
N ILE A 346 2.77 16.17 -13.33
CA ILE A 346 1.57 17.00 -13.47
C ILE A 346 1.96 18.46 -13.71
N ALA A 347 2.95 19.00 -12.99
CA ALA A 347 3.46 20.35 -13.17
C ALA A 347 4.05 20.54 -14.58
N GLY A 348 4.78 19.54 -15.09
CA GLY A 348 5.29 19.56 -16.48
C GLY A 348 4.17 19.62 -17.51
N VAL A 349 3.12 18.82 -17.34
CA VAL A 349 1.95 18.84 -18.24
C VAL A 349 1.18 20.17 -18.12
N VAL A 350 1.00 20.67 -16.90
CA VAL A 350 0.36 21.99 -16.64
C VAL A 350 1.18 23.11 -17.24
N GLY A 351 2.52 23.09 -17.06
CA GLY A 351 3.43 24.08 -17.64
C GLY A 351 3.35 24.14 -19.15
N TYR A 352 3.32 22.96 -19.80
CA TYR A 352 3.15 22.85 -21.24
C TYR A 352 1.80 23.41 -21.74
N GLN A 353 0.72 23.21 -20.97
CA GLN A 353 -0.63 23.62 -21.40
C GLN A 353 -1.02 25.03 -20.98
N ARG A 354 -0.54 25.53 -19.83
CA ARG A 354 -1.00 26.74 -19.17
C ARG A 354 0.12 27.72 -18.79
N GLY A 355 1.35 27.35 -19.08
CA GLY A 355 2.52 28.17 -18.80
C GLY A 355 3.14 27.96 -17.42
N ILE A 356 4.32 28.55 -17.25
CA ILE A 356 5.21 28.31 -16.10
C ILE A 356 4.60 28.74 -14.76
N LYS A 357 3.78 29.81 -14.74
CA LYS A 357 3.09 30.26 -13.51
C LYS A 357 2.15 29.19 -12.96
N ALA A 358 1.38 28.51 -13.82
CA ALA A 358 0.48 27.45 -13.43
C ALA A 358 1.26 26.20 -12.95
N ALA A 359 2.40 25.89 -13.58
CA ALA A 359 3.32 24.87 -13.10
C ALA A 359 3.85 25.18 -11.70
N GLY A 360 4.25 26.44 -11.46
CA GLY A 360 4.68 26.90 -10.13
C GLY A 360 3.62 26.71 -9.05
N TRP A 361 2.35 27.04 -9.34
CA TRP A 361 1.24 26.76 -8.40
C TRP A 361 1.05 25.26 -8.16
N THR A 362 1.22 24.44 -9.19
CA THR A 362 1.13 22.98 -9.06
C THR A 362 2.24 22.44 -8.13
N SER A 363 3.44 23.01 -8.23
CA SER A 363 4.60 22.58 -7.43
C SER A 363 4.44 22.86 -5.93
N LEU A 364 3.46 23.65 -5.49
CA LEU A 364 3.12 23.79 -4.07
C LEU A 364 2.74 22.46 -3.41
N ALA A 365 2.29 21.48 -4.18
CA ALA A 365 2.04 20.14 -3.67
C ALA A 365 3.30 19.45 -3.10
N MET A 366 4.50 19.89 -3.50
CA MET A 366 5.78 19.40 -2.97
C MET A 366 6.09 19.90 -1.56
N LEU A 367 5.41 20.96 -1.09
CA LEU A 367 5.68 21.53 0.24
C LEU A 367 5.32 20.53 1.37
N ALA A 368 4.27 19.73 1.20
CA ALA A 368 3.88 18.75 2.22
C ALA A 368 4.95 17.65 2.41
N PRO A 369 5.40 16.93 1.35
CA PRO A 369 6.52 16.02 1.47
C PRO A 369 7.80 16.66 2.00
N LEU A 370 8.11 17.89 1.59
CA LEU A 370 9.27 18.64 2.08
C LEU A 370 9.15 18.91 3.58
N TYR A 371 7.99 19.37 4.04
CA TYR A 371 7.74 19.60 5.47
C TYR A 371 7.91 18.32 6.29
N VAL A 372 7.36 17.21 5.83
CA VAL A 372 7.52 15.90 6.47
C VAL A 372 8.99 15.47 6.50
N GLY A 373 9.71 15.61 5.37
CA GLY A 373 11.13 15.30 5.28
C GLY A 373 11.99 16.12 6.26
N LEU A 374 11.67 17.41 6.42
CA LEU A 374 12.35 18.28 7.39
C LEU A 374 12.02 17.87 8.83
N ALA A 375 10.75 17.52 9.12
CA ALA A 375 10.33 17.01 10.42
C ALA A 375 11.09 15.72 10.80
N PHE A 376 11.35 14.84 9.82
CA PHE A 376 12.16 13.64 10.03
C PHE A 376 13.63 13.94 10.35
N ARG A 377 14.25 14.90 9.65
CA ARG A 377 15.64 15.27 9.90
C ARG A 377 15.87 15.76 11.33
N GLY A 378 14.95 16.55 11.87
CA GLY A 378 15.03 17.07 13.25
C GLY A 378 14.86 16.00 14.33
N THR A 379 14.47 14.77 13.99
CA THR A 379 14.28 13.67 14.96
C THR A 379 15.29 12.53 14.78
N ARG A 380 16.16 12.59 13.79
CA ARG A 380 17.28 11.65 13.67
C ARG A 380 18.33 12.00 14.70
N SER A 381 18.59 11.12 15.67
CA SER A 381 19.86 11.10 16.38
C SER A 381 20.98 10.76 15.39
N GLU A 382 22.20 11.23 15.61
CA GLU A 382 23.35 10.94 14.75
C GLU A 382 23.58 9.42 14.60
N ASP A 383 23.16 8.62 15.58
CA ASP A 383 23.21 7.16 15.57
C ASP A 383 22.18 6.48 14.64
N SER A 384 21.16 7.20 14.16
CA SER A 384 20.17 6.63 13.21
C SER A 384 20.72 6.42 11.79
N ASN A 385 21.93 6.86 11.49
CA ASN A 385 22.70 6.44 10.32
C ASN A 385 23.09 4.95 10.38
N ALA A 386 22.93 4.31 11.54
CA ALA A 386 23.17 2.88 11.72
C ALA A 386 22.23 1.96 10.90
N MET A 387 21.13 2.45 10.35
CA MET A 387 20.32 1.66 9.41
C MET A 387 21.08 1.29 8.12
N GLY A 388 22.06 2.10 7.72
CA GLY A 388 22.93 1.82 6.57
C GLY A 388 24.20 1.04 6.89
N HIS A 389 24.53 0.87 8.17
CA HIS A 389 25.81 0.33 8.62
C HIS A 389 25.66 -0.76 9.68
N LEU A 390 24.60 -1.53 9.70
CA LEU A 390 24.60 -2.81 10.38
C LEU A 390 25.74 -3.62 9.78
N ALA A 391 26.70 -3.99 10.62
CA ALA A 391 27.83 -4.79 10.15
C ALA A 391 27.31 -6.01 9.38
N PRO A 392 27.90 -6.34 8.22
CA PRO A 392 27.47 -7.46 7.38
C PRO A 392 27.21 -8.74 8.17
N ASP A 393 27.99 -8.96 9.22
CA ASP A 393 27.88 -10.14 10.10
C ASP A 393 26.60 -10.22 10.93
N THR A 394 25.99 -9.08 11.25
CA THR A 394 24.71 -9.03 12.02
C THR A 394 23.51 -9.17 11.10
N LEU A 395 23.60 -8.67 9.88
CA LEU A 395 22.59 -8.80 8.85
C LEU A 395 22.54 -10.22 8.25
N ALA A 396 23.70 -10.90 8.17
CA ALA A 396 23.77 -12.28 7.67
C ALA A 396 22.91 -13.26 8.48
N PHE A 397 22.66 -12.97 9.76
CA PHE A 397 21.80 -13.81 10.61
C PHE A 397 20.32 -13.38 10.62
N ALA A 398 20.01 -12.17 10.15
CA ALA A 398 18.66 -11.60 10.23
C ALA A 398 17.88 -11.68 8.91
N GLN A 399 18.54 -12.08 7.81
CA GLN A 399 17.95 -12.02 6.47
C GLN A 399 17.70 -13.40 5.91
N PRO A 400 16.52 -13.64 5.31
CA PRO A 400 16.40 -14.70 4.32
C PRO A 400 17.44 -14.40 3.22
N ALA A 401 18.39 -15.30 3.06
CA ALA A 401 19.49 -15.15 2.08
C ALA A 401 18.99 -14.88 0.65
N THR A 402 17.70 -15.07 0.39
CA THR A 402 17.05 -14.90 -0.91
C THR A 402 16.39 -13.54 -1.12
N LEU A 403 16.09 -12.77 -0.07
CA LEU A 403 15.34 -11.50 -0.22
C LEU A 403 16.20 -10.24 -0.01
N LEU A 404 17.29 -10.33 0.72
CA LEU A 404 18.02 -9.15 1.18
C LEU A 404 19.54 -9.23 0.99
N SER A 405 20.14 -10.39 0.75
CA SER A 405 21.59 -10.52 0.53
C SER A 405 22.07 -9.94 -0.80
N GLY A 406 21.15 -9.64 -1.73
CA GLY A 406 21.45 -8.93 -2.97
C GLY A 406 21.27 -7.41 -2.90
N LEU A 407 20.92 -6.85 -1.73
CA LEU A 407 20.61 -5.42 -1.61
C LEU A 407 21.82 -4.51 -1.39
N SER A 408 23.01 -5.09 -1.19
CA SER A 408 24.29 -4.35 -1.33
C SER A 408 24.68 -4.12 -2.79
N GLU A 409 24.09 -4.87 -3.71
CA GLU A 409 24.13 -4.66 -5.16
C GLU A 409 22.78 -4.14 -5.61
N LEU A 410 22.75 -3.34 -6.68
CA LEU A 410 21.52 -2.79 -7.27
C LEU A 410 20.44 -3.87 -7.31
N PRO A 411 19.23 -3.60 -6.82
CA PRO A 411 18.20 -4.61 -6.71
C PRO A 411 17.95 -5.31 -8.03
N ASP A 412 17.89 -6.65 -8.03
CA ASP A 412 17.62 -7.42 -9.24
C ASP A 412 16.24 -7.01 -9.79
N PRO A 413 16.18 -6.45 -10.99
CA PRO A 413 14.92 -6.10 -11.63
C PRO A 413 13.93 -7.26 -11.69
N ASN A 414 14.41 -8.50 -11.80
CA ASN A 414 13.57 -9.70 -11.81
C ASN A 414 12.80 -9.86 -10.49
N GLU A 415 13.43 -9.52 -9.38
CA GLU A 415 12.78 -9.61 -8.07
C GLU A 415 11.66 -8.60 -7.91
N PHE A 416 11.82 -7.37 -8.43
CA PHE A 416 10.74 -6.37 -8.45
C PHE A 416 9.57 -6.81 -9.30
N VAL A 417 9.83 -7.39 -10.46
CA VAL A 417 8.77 -7.91 -11.30
C VAL A 417 8.05 -9.06 -10.59
N ARG A 418 8.77 -9.93 -9.90
CA ARG A 418 8.17 -11.00 -9.07
C ARG A 418 7.29 -10.42 -7.96
N LEU A 419 7.77 -9.42 -7.23
CA LEU A 419 7.02 -8.82 -6.13
C LEU A 419 5.71 -8.15 -6.58
N MET A 420 5.69 -7.54 -7.77
CA MET A 420 4.55 -6.73 -8.23
C MET A 420 3.66 -7.44 -9.23
N ALA A 421 4.19 -8.40 -9.98
CA ALA A 421 3.54 -8.99 -11.14
C ALA A 421 3.52 -10.54 -11.10
N GLU A 422 3.61 -11.12 -9.91
CA GLU A 422 3.34 -12.54 -9.74
C GLU A 422 1.81 -12.75 -9.61
N PRO A 423 1.23 -13.71 -10.31
CA PRO A 423 1.87 -14.68 -11.21
C PRO A 423 2.39 -14.05 -12.52
N LYS A 424 3.33 -14.71 -13.17
CA LYS A 424 4.09 -14.22 -14.35
C LYS A 424 3.22 -13.65 -15.48
N LEU A 425 2.02 -14.17 -15.69
CA LEU A 425 1.07 -13.62 -16.66
C LEU A 425 0.56 -12.22 -16.29
N HIS A 426 0.62 -11.81 -15.02
CA HIS A 426 0.31 -10.43 -14.62
C HIS A 426 1.35 -9.43 -15.14
N ALA A 427 2.62 -9.83 -15.30
CA ALA A 427 3.59 -8.96 -15.95
C ALA A 427 3.25 -8.72 -17.43
N ALA A 428 2.84 -9.77 -18.14
CA ALA A 428 2.36 -9.65 -19.50
C ALA A 428 1.11 -8.75 -19.58
N LEU A 429 0.18 -8.93 -18.63
CA LEU A 429 -1.00 -8.06 -18.49
C LEU A 429 -0.58 -6.61 -18.28
N PHE A 430 0.37 -6.32 -17.40
CA PHE A 430 0.82 -4.95 -17.11
C PHE A 430 1.45 -4.30 -18.33
N ALA A 431 2.33 -5.03 -19.05
CA ALA A 431 2.91 -4.55 -20.30
C ALA A 431 1.84 -4.25 -21.36
N LEU A 432 0.84 -5.14 -21.47
CA LEU A 432 -0.29 -4.98 -22.38
C LEU A 432 -1.12 -3.72 -22.03
N VAL A 433 -1.50 -3.55 -20.76
CA VAL A 433 -2.34 -2.42 -20.35
C VAL A 433 -1.61 -1.09 -20.36
N MET A 434 -0.29 -1.07 -20.20
CA MET A 434 0.52 0.13 -20.42
C MET A 434 0.39 0.64 -21.85
N CYS A 435 0.28 -0.24 -22.83
CA CYS A 435 0.05 0.14 -24.23
C CYS A 435 -1.44 0.42 -24.51
N TRP A 436 -2.34 -0.46 -24.12
CA TRP A 436 -3.77 -0.37 -24.44
C TRP A 436 -4.54 0.65 -23.61
N GLY A 437 -4.11 0.93 -22.39
CA GLY A 437 -4.70 1.94 -21.52
C GLY A 437 -4.74 3.33 -22.16
N TRP A 438 -3.79 3.61 -23.03
CA TRP A 438 -3.75 4.86 -23.81
C TRP A 438 -4.88 4.98 -24.82
N LEU A 439 -5.26 3.86 -25.45
CA LEU A 439 -6.35 3.82 -26.42
C LEU A 439 -7.70 4.10 -25.75
N GLY A 440 -7.87 3.70 -24.49
CA GLY A 440 -9.10 3.86 -23.74
C GLY A 440 -9.28 5.22 -23.09
N SER A 441 -8.23 6.02 -23.00
CA SER A 441 -8.32 7.39 -22.50
C SER A 441 -8.61 8.35 -23.65
N GLU A 442 -9.75 9.03 -23.60
CA GLU A 442 -10.12 10.04 -24.61
C GLU A 442 -9.54 11.44 -24.30
N SER A 443 -8.95 11.64 -23.12
CA SER A 443 -8.34 12.90 -22.72
C SER A 443 -6.88 13.02 -23.13
N ARG A 444 -6.53 14.02 -23.93
CA ARG A 444 -5.14 14.35 -24.30
C ARG A 444 -4.29 14.65 -23.07
N THR A 445 -4.83 15.37 -22.11
CA THR A 445 -4.15 15.70 -20.86
C THR A 445 -3.82 14.43 -20.06
N ALA A 446 -4.80 13.51 -19.93
CA ALA A 446 -4.58 12.25 -19.23
C ALA A 446 -3.48 11.41 -19.92
N ARG A 447 -3.49 11.34 -21.24
CA ARG A 447 -2.43 10.63 -21.99
C ARG A 447 -1.05 11.22 -21.74
N ARG A 448 -0.92 12.57 -21.70
CA ARG A 448 0.35 13.22 -21.38
C ARG A 448 0.81 12.91 -19.96
N VAL A 449 -0.13 12.93 -18.98
CA VAL A 449 0.18 12.59 -17.59
C VAL A 449 0.64 11.13 -17.47
N ILE A 450 -0.09 10.19 -18.09
CA ILE A 450 0.30 8.77 -18.11
C ILE A 450 1.68 8.59 -18.77
N ALA A 451 1.93 9.29 -19.90
CA ALA A 451 3.21 9.26 -20.57
C ALA A 451 4.35 9.73 -19.68
N GLY A 452 4.14 10.87 -19.05
CA GLY A 452 5.13 11.43 -18.15
C GLY A 452 5.42 10.49 -16.98
N MET A 453 4.39 9.83 -16.42
CA MET A 453 4.57 8.84 -15.35
C MET A 453 5.31 7.60 -15.81
N SER A 454 4.96 7.06 -16.97
CA SER A 454 5.65 5.91 -17.56
C SER A 454 7.11 6.22 -17.86
N LEU A 455 7.39 7.42 -18.42
CA LEU A 455 8.75 7.88 -18.66
C LEU A 455 9.54 8.05 -17.36
N LEU A 456 8.95 8.70 -16.35
CA LEU A 456 9.59 8.89 -15.07
C LEU A 456 9.86 7.54 -14.39
N TRP A 457 8.90 6.61 -14.42
CA TRP A 457 9.09 5.26 -13.94
C TRP A 457 10.29 4.57 -14.61
N ALA A 458 10.39 4.65 -15.94
CA ALA A 458 11.52 4.07 -16.66
C ALA A 458 12.86 4.74 -16.29
N ILE A 459 12.88 6.07 -16.16
CA ILE A 459 14.10 6.82 -15.78
C ILE A 459 14.57 6.41 -14.38
N VAL A 460 13.66 6.26 -13.42
CA VAL A 460 14.00 5.85 -12.05
C VAL A 460 14.68 4.49 -12.01
N TYR A 461 14.30 3.55 -12.88
CA TYR A 461 14.92 2.22 -12.95
C TYR A 461 16.17 2.15 -13.84
N VAL A 462 16.64 3.27 -14.38
CA VAL A 462 17.97 3.32 -14.98
C VAL A 462 19.02 3.19 -13.87
N PRO A 463 19.93 2.18 -13.91
CA PRO A 463 20.80 1.86 -12.79
C PRO A 463 21.55 3.05 -12.17
N PRO A 464 22.20 3.96 -12.91
CA PRO A 464 22.85 5.14 -12.32
C PRO A 464 21.87 6.07 -11.57
N VAL A 465 20.63 6.21 -12.08
CA VAL A 465 19.61 7.07 -11.46
C VAL A 465 19.10 6.43 -10.18
N LEU A 466 18.85 5.13 -10.20
CA LEU A 466 18.42 4.40 -9.02
C LEU A 466 19.50 4.44 -7.93
N ALA A 467 20.77 4.24 -8.28
CA ALA A 467 21.88 4.33 -7.35
C ALA A 467 21.97 5.71 -6.68
N VAL A 468 21.83 6.80 -7.42
CA VAL A 468 21.80 8.17 -6.86
C VAL A 468 20.58 8.36 -5.93
N ILE A 469 19.43 7.84 -6.32
CA ILE A 469 18.23 7.92 -5.46
C ILE A 469 18.47 7.15 -4.17
N GLU A 470 19.06 5.97 -4.23
CA GLU A 470 19.38 5.14 -3.07
C GLU A 470 20.39 5.85 -2.13
N GLU A 471 21.45 6.40 -2.69
CA GLU A 471 22.48 7.14 -1.92
C GLU A 471 21.88 8.35 -1.20
N VAL A 472 21.05 9.14 -1.91
CA VAL A 472 20.46 10.37 -1.35
C VAL A 472 19.34 10.09 -0.35
N THR A 473 18.55 9.05 -0.57
CA THR A 473 17.31 8.82 0.17
C THR A 473 17.34 7.61 1.10
N GLY A 474 18.29 6.68 0.92
CA GLY A 474 18.36 5.42 1.67
C GLY A 474 17.19 4.47 1.39
N VAL A 475 16.57 4.54 0.19
CA VAL A 475 15.34 3.79 -0.13
C VAL A 475 15.57 2.46 -0.81
N ALA A 476 16.81 1.96 -0.90
CA ALA A 476 17.15 0.72 -1.59
C ALA A 476 16.16 -0.42 -1.33
N GLN A 477 15.84 -0.68 -0.07
CA GLN A 477 14.93 -1.76 0.35
C GLN A 477 13.49 -1.59 -0.11
N ILE A 478 13.07 -0.40 -0.53
CA ILE A 478 11.69 -0.11 -0.92
C ILE A 478 11.57 0.44 -2.34
N SER A 479 12.65 0.39 -3.11
CA SER A 479 12.69 0.90 -4.50
C SER A 479 11.68 0.19 -5.42
N TRP A 480 11.29 -1.07 -5.11
CA TRP A 480 10.19 -1.74 -5.79
C TRP A 480 8.87 -0.96 -5.75
N ARG A 481 8.68 -0.03 -4.79
CA ARG A 481 7.48 0.81 -4.67
C ARG A 481 7.37 1.87 -5.77
N PHE A 482 8.42 2.14 -6.53
CA PHE A 482 8.33 3.00 -7.71
C PHE A 482 7.42 2.43 -8.81
N TRP A 483 7.08 1.13 -8.75
CA TRP A 483 6.01 0.55 -9.58
C TRP A 483 4.66 1.22 -9.35
N TRP A 484 4.43 1.83 -8.19
CA TRP A 484 3.20 2.56 -7.90
C TRP A 484 3.06 3.87 -8.68
N LEU A 485 4.13 4.34 -9.38
CA LEU A 485 4.02 5.41 -10.36
C LEU A 485 3.12 5.02 -11.54
N LEU A 486 3.00 3.73 -11.82
CA LEU A 486 2.15 3.20 -12.86
C LEU A 486 0.76 2.89 -12.28
N PRO A 487 -0.29 3.64 -12.64
CA PRO A 487 -1.63 3.40 -12.15
C PRO A 487 -2.29 2.20 -12.85
N ILE A 488 -1.72 1.01 -12.70
CA ILE A 488 -2.12 -0.21 -13.41
C ILE A 488 -3.63 -0.46 -13.36
N PRO A 489 -4.33 -0.38 -12.19
CA PRO A 489 -5.78 -0.59 -12.19
C PRO A 489 -6.54 0.41 -13.06
N MET A 490 -6.12 1.69 -13.10
CA MET A 490 -6.77 2.69 -13.96
C MET A 490 -6.49 2.43 -15.44
N LEU A 491 -5.26 2.04 -15.79
CA LEU A 491 -4.86 1.68 -17.16
C LEU A 491 -5.60 0.44 -17.64
N LEU A 492 -5.78 -0.56 -16.76
CA LEU A 492 -6.58 -1.75 -17.04
C LEU A 492 -8.03 -1.39 -17.36
N GLY A 493 -8.63 -0.50 -16.56
CA GLY A 493 -9.97 0.01 -16.81
C GLY A 493 -10.08 0.74 -18.14
N ALA A 494 -9.10 1.56 -18.48
CA ALA A 494 -9.05 2.25 -19.76
C ALA A 494 -8.89 1.26 -20.94
N ALA A 495 -8.02 0.25 -20.83
CA ALA A 495 -7.86 -0.80 -21.81
C ALA A 495 -9.16 -1.60 -22.04
N ALA A 496 -9.83 -1.98 -20.95
CA ALA A 496 -11.13 -2.66 -20.99
C ALA A 496 -12.19 -1.81 -21.71
N SER A 497 -12.22 -0.51 -21.43
CA SER A 497 -13.12 0.43 -22.12
C SER A 497 -12.81 0.55 -23.62
N ALA A 498 -11.53 0.52 -24.01
CA ALA A 498 -11.14 0.49 -25.42
C ALA A 498 -11.68 -0.77 -26.11
N CYS A 499 -11.53 -1.92 -25.47
CA CYS A 499 -12.10 -3.19 -25.96
C CYS A 499 -13.60 -3.12 -26.11
N ALA A 500 -14.34 -2.63 -25.09
CA ALA A 500 -15.78 -2.47 -25.15
C ALA A 500 -16.23 -1.52 -26.27
N SER A 501 -15.55 -0.39 -26.45
CA SER A 501 -15.84 0.60 -27.49
C SER A 501 -15.72 -0.01 -28.89
N GLY A 502 -14.75 -0.87 -29.05
CA GLY A 502 -14.60 -1.60 -30.27
C GLY A 502 -15.72 -2.63 -30.47
N LEU A 503 -16.05 -3.46 -29.49
CA LEU A 503 -17.12 -4.46 -29.55
C LEU A 503 -18.46 -3.82 -29.97
N ILE A 504 -18.85 -2.69 -29.38
CA ILE A 504 -20.13 -2.01 -29.65
C ILE A 504 -20.20 -1.46 -31.08
N ARG A 505 -19.09 -0.96 -31.63
CA ARG A 505 -19.04 -0.44 -33.02
C ARG A 505 -19.10 -1.53 -34.08
N ILE A 506 -18.87 -2.72 -33.70
CA ILE A 506 -18.73 -3.92 -34.51
C ILE A 506 -20.07 -4.47 -35.00
N THR A 507 -21.13 -4.29 -34.23
CA THR A 507 -22.45 -4.83 -34.57
C THR A 507 -23.03 -4.24 -35.85
N SER A 508 -22.40 -3.20 -36.42
CA SER A 508 -23.01 -2.53 -37.58
C SER A 508 -22.38 -2.75 -38.96
N ILE A 509 -21.07 -3.05 -39.13
CA ILE A 509 -20.50 -2.97 -40.49
C ILE A 509 -19.39 -3.94 -40.91
N ASN A 510 -18.64 -4.65 -40.03
CA ASN A 510 -17.50 -5.43 -40.53
C ASN A 510 -17.12 -6.67 -39.67
N ARG A 511 -17.44 -7.88 -40.17
CA ARG A 511 -17.12 -9.17 -39.49
C ARG A 511 -15.65 -9.35 -39.05
N HIS A 512 -14.68 -8.91 -39.85
CA HIS A 512 -13.26 -9.11 -39.50
C HIS A 512 -12.75 -8.21 -38.38
N LYS A 513 -13.31 -7.02 -38.21
CA LYS A 513 -12.95 -6.13 -37.07
C LYS A 513 -13.49 -6.66 -35.75
N ASN A 514 -14.59 -7.37 -35.79
CA ASN A 514 -15.26 -8.00 -34.68
C ASN A 514 -14.36 -9.06 -34.03
N LEU A 515 -13.76 -9.89 -34.85
CA LEU A 515 -12.92 -10.98 -34.37
C LEU A 515 -11.71 -10.47 -33.58
N THR A 516 -11.02 -9.44 -34.09
CA THR A 516 -9.82 -8.89 -33.47
C THR A 516 -10.11 -8.31 -32.09
N LEU A 517 -11.25 -7.68 -31.91
CA LEU A 517 -11.58 -7.03 -30.64
C LEU A 517 -12.22 -7.99 -29.65
N GLY A 518 -13.00 -8.95 -30.14
CA GLY A 518 -13.45 -10.10 -29.35
C GLY A 518 -12.24 -10.88 -28.81
N LEU A 519 -11.24 -11.12 -29.65
CA LEU A 519 -9.96 -11.74 -29.26
C LEU A 519 -9.20 -10.90 -28.22
N ALA A 520 -9.13 -9.57 -28.41
CA ALA A 520 -8.46 -8.68 -27.44
C ALA A 520 -9.16 -8.70 -26.09
N THR A 521 -10.50 -8.70 -26.07
CA THR A 521 -11.26 -8.80 -24.80
C THR A 521 -11.08 -10.18 -24.17
N ALA A 522 -11.13 -11.24 -24.95
CA ALA A 522 -10.93 -12.60 -24.48
C ALA A 522 -9.49 -12.76 -23.92
N LEU A 523 -8.49 -12.20 -24.59
CA LEU A 523 -7.11 -12.22 -24.13
C LEU A 523 -6.93 -11.44 -22.81
N LEU A 524 -7.54 -10.25 -22.70
CA LEU A 524 -7.53 -9.48 -21.46
C LEU A 524 -8.16 -10.25 -20.30
N LEU A 525 -9.31 -10.88 -20.52
CA LEU A 525 -9.96 -11.71 -19.52
C LEU A 525 -9.16 -12.97 -19.21
N ALA A 526 -8.55 -13.59 -20.21
CA ALA A 526 -7.70 -14.76 -20.01
C ALA A 526 -6.48 -14.43 -19.12
N PHE A 527 -5.84 -13.28 -19.32
CA PHE A 527 -4.72 -12.83 -18.48
C PHE A 527 -5.13 -12.47 -17.04
N ILE A 528 -6.41 -12.21 -16.79
CA ILE A 528 -6.92 -11.99 -15.45
C ILE A 528 -7.33 -13.32 -14.79
N VAL A 529 -8.09 -14.15 -15.52
CA VAL A 529 -8.77 -15.31 -14.95
C VAL A 529 -7.86 -16.55 -14.86
N ILE A 530 -7.05 -16.81 -15.90
CA ILE A 530 -6.19 -18.01 -15.94
C ILE A 530 -5.16 -18.00 -14.80
N PRO A 531 -4.37 -16.91 -14.58
CA PRO A 531 -3.44 -16.86 -13.47
C PRO A 531 -4.10 -16.46 -12.16
N GLY A 532 -5.37 -16.03 -12.22
CA GLY A 532 -6.07 -15.41 -11.11
C GLY A 532 -6.14 -16.27 -9.87
N LYS A 533 -5.72 -15.71 -8.75
CA LYS A 533 -5.88 -16.29 -7.41
C LYS A 533 -6.74 -15.36 -6.58
N PRO A 534 -7.84 -15.83 -6.00
CA PRO A 534 -8.67 -14.97 -5.16
C PRO A 534 -7.88 -14.33 -4.02
N VAL A 535 -8.22 -13.11 -3.63
CA VAL A 535 -7.54 -12.37 -2.54
C VAL A 535 -7.58 -13.09 -1.19
N TRP A 536 -8.46 -14.05 -1.01
CA TRP A 536 -8.51 -14.94 0.15
C TRP A 536 -7.69 -16.24 -0.04
N PHE A 537 -6.94 -16.34 -1.12
CA PHE A 537 -6.03 -17.44 -1.40
C PHE A 537 -4.58 -16.99 -1.15
N SER A 538 -3.73 -17.92 -0.72
CA SER A 538 -2.27 -17.71 -0.62
C SER A 538 -1.59 -19.00 -0.99
N SER A 539 -0.80 -19.01 -2.07
CA SER A 539 0.02 -20.15 -2.48
C SER A 539 1.41 -20.11 -1.86
N LEU A 540 1.79 -18.98 -1.28
CA LEU A 540 3.13 -18.83 -0.71
C LEU A 540 3.26 -19.73 0.51
N GLY A 541 3.95 -20.85 0.32
CA GLY A 541 4.49 -21.69 1.37
C GLY A 541 5.57 -21.01 2.23
N GLN A 542 5.52 -19.70 2.34
CA GLN A 542 6.31 -18.97 3.32
C GLN A 542 5.84 -19.37 4.71
N VAL A 543 6.74 -19.95 5.45
CA VAL A 543 6.60 -20.63 6.73
C VAL A 543 5.76 -19.86 7.77
N ASN A 544 5.58 -18.54 7.57
CA ASN A 544 4.92 -17.64 8.51
C ASN A 544 3.63 -17.00 8.01
N LEU A 545 3.20 -17.27 6.77
CA LEU A 545 1.97 -16.69 6.22
C LEU A 545 0.89 -17.74 6.21
N GLN A 546 0.05 -17.72 7.22
CA GLN A 546 -1.16 -18.54 7.18
C GLN A 546 -1.97 -18.21 5.94
N SER A 547 -2.49 -19.24 5.31
CA SER A 547 -3.34 -19.14 4.14
C SER A 547 -4.46 -18.12 4.38
N ALA A 548 -4.57 -17.14 3.49
CA ALA A 548 -5.73 -16.29 3.46
C ALA A 548 -6.99 -17.15 3.33
N ARG A 549 -8.04 -16.80 4.05
CA ARG A 549 -9.30 -17.54 4.04
C ARG A 549 -10.48 -16.62 4.24
N LEU A 550 -11.65 -17.06 3.83
CA LEU A 550 -12.91 -16.40 4.20
C LEU A 550 -13.26 -16.73 5.64
N MET A 551 -13.69 -15.71 6.38
CA MET A 551 -14.12 -15.81 7.76
C MET A 551 -15.45 -15.04 7.93
N TRP A 552 -16.42 -15.69 8.54
CA TRP A 552 -17.69 -15.08 8.89
C TRP A 552 -18.11 -15.45 10.32
N PRO A 553 -18.52 -14.51 11.14
CA PRO A 553 -18.55 -13.05 10.92
C PRO A 553 -17.13 -12.45 10.76
N PRO A 554 -17.02 -11.24 10.13
CA PRO A 554 -15.77 -10.49 10.07
C PRO A 554 -15.22 -10.21 11.47
N GLY A 555 -13.91 -10.40 11.64
CA GLY A 555 -13.23 -10.20 12.91
C GLY A 555 -11.83 -9.63 12.76
N TRP A 556 -11.06 -9.65 13.82
CA TRP A 556 -9.66 -9.20 13.78
C TRP A 556 -8.82 -10.08 12.85
N LYS A 557 -7.95 -9.44 12.10
CA LYS A 557 -7.11 -10.12 11.11
C LYS A 557 -5.80 -10.59 11.74
N VAL A 558 -5.95 -11.46 12.74
CA VAL A 558 -4.86 -12.02 13.53
C VAL A 558 -4.48 -13.43 13.09
N PHE A 559 -3.27 -13.86 13.45
CA PHE A 559 -2.78 -15.19 13.12
C PHE A 559 -3.48 -16.26 13.98
N GLY A 560 -3.50 -17.50 13.47
CA GLY A 560 -4.11 -18.61 14.19
C GLY A 560 -3.38 -18.92 15.51
N GLY A 561 -4.15 -19.33 16.49
CA GLY A 561 -3.68 -19.59 17.85
C GLY A 561 -3.65 -18.35 18.76
N TYR A 562 -3.93 -17.18 18.20
CA TYR A 562 -3.90 -15.93 18.97
C TYR A 562 -5.00 -15.90 20.06
N TYR A 563 -6.25 -16.15 19.67
CA TYR A 563 -7.37 -16.04 20.62
C TYR A 563 -7.23 -17.03 21.77
N GLU A 564 -6.80 -18.25 21.45
CA GLU A 564 -6.61 -19.31 22.44
C GLU A 564 -5.43 -18.99 23.39
N ALA A 565 -4.37 -18.39 22.88
CA ALA A 565 -3.28 -17.91 23.71
C ALA A 565 -3.73 -16.76 24.62
N MET A 566 -4.51 -15.81 24.09
CA MET A 566 -5.00 -14.67 24.87
C MET A 566 -6.00 -15.09 25.93
N GLU A 567 -6.84 -16.11 25.68
CA GLU A 567 -7.73 -16.67 26.70
C GLU A 567 -6.97 -17.13 27.94
N ILE A 568 -5.78 -17.72 27.75
CA ILE A 568 -4.91 -18.10 28.88
C ILE A 568 -4.20 -16.87 29.45
N LEU A 569 -3.62 -16.02 28.57
CA LEU A 569 -2.81 -14.89 28.98
C LEU A 569 -3.60 -13.84 29.75
N ASP A 570 -4.89 -13.65 29.45
CA ASP A 570 -5.77 -12.76 30.21
C ASP A 570 -5.96 -13.19 31.66
N VAL A 571 -5.78 -14.49 31.94
CA VAL A 571 -5.90 -15.06 33.30
C VAL A 571 -4.56 -15.03 34.05
N ILE A 572 -3.44 -15.40 33.36
CA ILE A 572 -2.16 -15.63 34.03
C ILE A 572 -1.14 -14.50 33.90
N ALA A 573 -1.25 -13.67 32.86
CA ALA A 573 -0.30 -12.59 32.61
C ALA A 573 -0.73 -11.30 33.33
N LYS A 574 0.25 -10.57 33.86
CA LYS A 574 0.08 -9.27 34.47
C LYS A 574 0.55 -8.15 33.54
N ASP A 575 0.14 -6.92 33.85
CA ASP A 575 0.64 -5.76 33.09
C ASP A 575 2.15 -5.63 33.23
N GLY A 576 2.80 -5.46 32.10
CA GLY A 576 4.26 -5.37 32.00
C GLY A 576 4.99 -6.70 31.87
N ASP A 577 4.29 -7.84 31.90
CA ASP A 577 4.93 -9.16 31.74
C ASP A 577 5.54 -9.33 30.35
N ILE A 578 6.71 -9.97 30.29
CA ILE A 578 7.34 -10.39 29.06
C ILE A 578 6.90 -11.81 28.72
N VAL A 579 6.25 -11.97 27.56
CA VAL A 579 5.63 -13.21 27.10
C VAL A 579 6.41 -13.79 25.95
N ALA A 580 6.94 -14.99 26.13
CA ALA A 580 7.55 -15.76 25.06
C ALA A 580 6.51 -16.70 24.44
N ALA A 581 6.26 -16.53 23.14
CA ALA A 581 5.31 -17.35 22.42
C ALA A 581 5.81 -17.64 20.99
N ARG A 582 5.08 -18.48 20.26
CA ARG A 582 5.32 -18.66 18.84
C ARG A 582 5.15 -17.34 18.10
N GLN A 583 6.00 -17.07 17.11
CA GLN A 583 6.06 -15.80 16.36
C GLN A 583 4.68 -15.28 15.92
N ASN A 584 3.82 -16.14 15.39
CA ASN A 584 2.49 -15.75 14.91
C ASN A 584 1.60 -15.20 16.05
N ILE A 585 1.76 -15.74 17.27
CA ILE A 585 1.07 -15.24 18.45
C ILE A 585 1.67 -13.90 18.87
N GLU A 586 3.00 -13.79 18.91
CA GLU A 586 3.68 -12.52 19.22
C GLU A 586 3.35 -11.40 18.23
N PHE A 587 3.23 -11.71 16.92
CA PHE A 587 2.75 -10.73 15.94
C PHE A 587 1.36 -10.19 16.27
N SER A 588 0.43 -11.08 16.56
CA SER A 588 -0.94 -10.70 16.85
C SER A 588 -1.06 -9.99 18.20
N MET A 589 -0.33 -10.47 19.19
CA MET A 589 -0.28 -9.88 20.53
C MET A 589 0.24 -8.44 20.47
N SER A 590 1.36 -8.20 19.77
CA SER A 590 1.88 -6.84 19.59
C SER A 590 0.89 -5.91 18.91
N ALA A 591 0.13 -6.41 17.93
CA ALA A 591 -0.84 -5.59 17.21
C ALA A 591 -2.08 -5.24 18.07
N THR A 592 -2.43 -6.04 19.06
CA THR A 592 -3.75 -6.00 19.69
C THR A 592 -3.76 -5.54 21.15
N THR A 593 -2.60 -5.55 21.82
CA THR A 593 -2.45 -5.05 23.19
C THR A 593 -1.05 -4.53 23.46
N VAL A 594 -0.93 -3.57 24.37
CA VAL A 594 0.34 -3.08 24.91
C VAL A 594 0.46 -3.35 26.42
N ARG A 595 -0.44 -4.18 26.96
CA ARG A 595 -0.45 -4.60 28.36
C ARG A 595 0.72 -5.54 28.68
N ILE A 596 1.07 -6.40 27.72
CA ILE A 596 2.12 -7.41 27.83
C ILE A 596 3.11 -7.25 26.68
N HIS A 597 4.37 -7.66 26.87
CA HIS A 597 5.45 -7.43 25.93
C HIS A 597 5.89 -8.72 25.24
N PRO A 598 5.96 -8.76 23.90
CA PRO A 598 6.49 -9.92 23.19
C PRO A 598 8.01 -10.02 23.30
N VAL A 599 8.56 -11.22 23.24
CA VAL A 599 10.02 -11.41 23.26
C VAL A 599 10.64 -10.94 21.96
N LEU A 600 10.22 -11.47 20.81
CA LEU A 600 10.85 -11.14 19.51
C LEU A 600 9.87 -11.35 18.36
N PRO A 601 8.84 -10.51 18.21
CA PRO A 601 7.88 -10.66 17.12
C PRO A 601 8.54 -10.48 15.75
N LYS A 602 9.46 -9.52 15.58
CA LYS A 602 10.22 -9.31 14.34
C LYS A 602 11.72 -9.25 14.60
N VAL A 603 12.43 -10.21 14.03
CA VAL A 603 13.87 -10.38 14.16
C VAL A 603 14.64 -9.15 13.67
N PHE A 604 14.34 -8.68 12.47
CA PHE A 604 15.13 -7.63 11.80
C PHE A 604 14.84 -6.21 12.30
N TRP A 605 13.82 -6.00 13.13
CA TRP A 605 13.59 -4.66 13.73
C TRP A 605 14.28 -4.46 15.05
N PHE A 606 14.62 -5.54 15.75
CA PHE A 606 15.27 -5.45 17.06
C PHE A 606 16.69 -4.88 16.98
N PRO A 607 17.57 -5.28 16.05
CA PRO A 607 18.92 -4.75 15.94
C PRO A 607 18.99 -3.25 15.62
N GLU A 608 18.00 -2.73 14.92
CA GLU A 608 17.92 -1.32 14.53
C GLU A 608 17.80 -0.37 15.72
N VAL A 609 17.45 -0.91 16.87
CA VAL A 609 17.02 -0.12 18.04
C VAL A 609 18.05 -0.13 19.16
N THR A 610 19.08 -0.95 19.05
CA THR A 610 19.75 -1.40 20.27
C THR A 610 21.25 -1.22 20.32
N GLY A 611 21.95 -0.37 19.96
CA GLY A 611 23.38 -0.25 20.24
C GLY A 611 24.10 -1.50 20.86
N PRO A 612 25.26 -1.41 21.44
CA PRO A 612 26.03 -2.58 21.93
C PRO A 612 25.31 -3.46 22.97
N VAL A 613 24.45 -2.87 23.81
CA VAL A 613 23.69 -3.61 24.85
C VAL A 613 22.62 -4.49 24.20
N GLY A 614 22.03 -4.02 23.10
CA GLY A 614 21.03 -4.78 22.39
C GLY A 614 21.54 -6.01 21.66
N LYS A 615 22.80 -6.05 21.27
CA LYS A 615 23.37 -7.21 20.60
C LYS A 615 23.37 -8.46 21.47
N ALA A 616 23.68 -8.32 22.76
CA ALA A 616 23.63 -9.43 23.71
C ALA A 616 22.18 -9.87 23.99
N GLN A 617 21.26 -8.94 24.20
CA GLN A 617 19.83 -9.23 24.36
C GLN A 617 19.22 -9.84 23.11
N TYR A 618 19.65 -9.42 21.93
CA TYR A 618 19.17 -9.97 20.68
C TYR A 618 19.39 -11.48 20.56
N LEU A 619 20.59 -11.97 20.84
CA LEU A 619 20.91 -13.38 20.78
C LEU A 619 20.09 -14.20 21.80
N ASP A 620 19.86 -13.67 22.98
CA ASP A 620 19.00 -14.28 23.98
C ASP A 620 17.55 -14.40 23.49
N ARG A 621 17.03 -13.31 22.92
CA ARG A 621 15.66 -13.27 22.37
C ARG A 621 15.52 -14.20 21.16
N VAL A 622 16.54 -14.31 20.31
CA VAL A 622 16.59 -15.27 19.20
C VAL A 622 16.56 -16.72 19.72
N THR A 623 17.35 -17.02 20.76
CA THR A 623 17.35 -18.36 21.38
C THR A 623 15.97 -18.75 21.92
N ILE A 624 15.30 -17.81 22.61
CA ILE A 624 13.95 -18.03 23.14
C ILE A 624 12.96 -18.25 22.00
N ARG A 625 13.02 -17.43 20.95
CA ARG A 625 12.15 -17.55 19.77
C ARG A 625 12.33 -18.88 19.06
N GLN A 626 13.58 -19.33 18.81
CA GLN A 626 13.87 -20.63 18.21
C GLN A 626 13.29 -21.75 19.06
N PHE A 627 13.33 -21.62 20.36
CA PHE A 627 12.74 -22.60 21.28
C PHE A 627 11.21 -22.61 21.21
N THR A 628 10.56 -21.45 21.19
CA THR A 628 9.09 -21.37 21.16
C THR A 628 8.49 -21.75 19.81
N SER A 629 9.26 -21.66 18.72
CA SER A 629 8.85 -22.07 17.37
C SER A 629 8.82 -23.58 17.24
N LYS A 630 7.82 -24.13 16.54
CA LYS A 630 7.74 -25.56 16.24
C LYS A 630 8.78 -25.95 15.18
N ASP A 631 8.83 -25.19 14.12
CA ASP A 631 9.79 -25.33 13.05
C ASP A 631 10.89 -24.30 13.30
N GLN A 632 12.12 -24.78 13.51
CA GLN A 632 13.26 -23.88 13.66
C GLN A 632 13.38 -23.01 12.42
N ASP A 633 13.47 -21.71 12.62
CA ASP A 633 13.72 -20.79 11.54
C ASP A 633 15.16 -21.01 11.05
N VAL A 634 15.29 -21.63 9.89
CA VAL A 634 16.60 -21.96 9.28
C VAL A 634 17.47 -20.74 9.00
N LEU A 635 16.89 -19.57 9.06
CA LEU A 635 17.58 -18.29 8.87
C LEU A 635 18.16 -17.73 10.17
N LEU A 636 17.80 -18.31 11.31
CA LEU A 636 18.33 -17.94 12.61
C LEU A 636 19.42 -18.92 13.05
N PRO A 637 20.31 -18.50 13.95
CA PRO A 637 21.27 -19.40 14.57
C PRO A 637 20.57 -20.63 15.15
N PRO A 638 21.16 -21.83 15.04
CA PRO A 638 20.55 -23.04 15.58
C PRO A 638 20.29 -22.90 17.08
N LEU A 639 19.24 -23.55 17.56
CA LEU A 639 18.83 -23.53 18.96
C LEU A 639 19.91 -24.10 19.87
N ASP A 640 20.44 -23.31 20.77
CA ASP A 640 21.29 -23.76 21.88
C ASP A 640 20.45 -23.94 23.17
N LEU A 641 20.07 -25.18 23.44
CA LEU A 641 19.31 -25.52 24.63
C LEU A 641 20.07 -25.26 25.93
N LYS A 642 21.42 -25.25 25.93
CA LYS A 642 22.22 -24.94 27.11
C LYS A 642 22.16 -23.47 27.49
N ALA A 643 22.05 -22.60 26.48
CA ALA A 643 21.93 -21.15 26.68
C ALA A 643 20.51 -20.72 27.12
N LEU A 644 19.49 -21.53 26.86
CA LEU A 644 18.09 -21.18 27.04
C LEU A 644 17.72 -20.72 28.47
N PRO A 645 18.13 -21.41 29.58
CA PRO A 645 17.77 -20.95 30.93
C PRO A 645 18.37 -19.56 31.25
N GLY A 646 19.62 -19.35 30.81
CA GLY A 646 20.29 -18.03 30.95
C GLY A 646 19.59 -16.96 30.13
N ALA A 647 19.19 -17.25 28.90
CA ALA A 647 18.46 -16.35 28.02
C ALA A 647 17.10 -15.94 28.62
N LEU A 648 16.30 -16.91 29.08
CA LEU A 648 15.02 -16.65 29.74
C LEU A 648 15.17 -15.71 30.95
N LYS A 649 16.20 -15.94 31.76
CA LYS A 649 16.50 -15.13 32.94
C LYS A 649 16.96 -13.71 32.56
N ARG A 650 17.88 -13.56 31.59
CA ARG A 650 18.41 -12.26 31.20
C ARG A 650 17.38 -11.38 30.48
N VAL A 651 16.52 -11.99 29.67
CA VAL A 651 15.39 -11.28 29.05
C VAL A 651 14.29 -10.98 30.06
N GLY A 652 14.20 -11.75 31.15
CA GLY A 652 13.17 -11.57 32.17
C GLY A 652 11.81 -12.11 31.74
N VAL A 653 11.77 -13.25 31.06
CA VAL A 653 10.51 -13.85 30.59
C VAL A 653 9.64 -14.28 31.77
N ASP A 654 8.47 -13.67 31.92
CA ASP A 654 7.51 -13.98 32.98
C ASP A 654 6.57 -15.13 32.60
N VAL A 655 6.14 -15.18 31.34
CA VAL A 655 5.20 -16.18 30.83
C VAL A 655 5.75 -16.83 29.58
N ILE A 656 5.59 -18.14 29.46
CA ILE A 656 5.93 -18.89 28.26
C ILE A 656 4.73 -19.65 27.71
N CYS A 657 4.49 -19.55 26.41
CA CYS A 657 3.45 -20.26 25.68
C CYS A 657 4.07 -21.17 24.62
N LEU A 658 3.64 -22.42 24.59
CA LEU A 658 4.10 -23.47 23.66
C LEU A 658 2.91 -24.18 23.04
N ASP A 659 3.08 -24.75 21.85
CA ASP A 659 2.08 -25.65 21.31
C ASP A 659 1.92 -26.86 22.24
N ALA A 660 0.68 -27.25 22.57
CA ALA A 660 0.37 -28.25 23.59
C ALA A 660 0.85 -29.68 23.21
N ASP A 661 1.16 -29.92 21.92
CA ASP A 661 1.72 -31.19 21.42
C ASP A 661 3.25 -31.30 21.67
N ARG A 662 3.90 -30.27 22.18
CA ARG A 662 5.36 -30.25 22.48
C ARG A 662 5.66 -30.67 23.92
N ALA A 663 5.28 -31.89 24.28
CA ALA A 663 5.36 -32.40 25.65
C ALA A 663 6.79 -32.30 26.27
N ASP A 664 7.85 -32.56 25.48
CA ASP A 664 9.24 -32.50 25.95
C ASP A 664 9.66 -31.06 26.23
N ALA A 665 9.28 -30.09 25.37
CA ALA A 665 9.55 -28.67 25.60
C ALA A 665 8.81 -28.16 26.83
N ILE A 666 7.54 -28.55 27.02
CA ILE A 666 6.75 -28.21 28.21
C ILE A 666 7.38 -28.81 29.48
N LYS A 667 7.84 -30.08 29.41
CA LYS A 667 8.54 -30.71 30.55
C LYS A 667 9.82 -29.94 30.88
N LEU A 668 10.59 -29.54 29.86
CA LEU A 668 11.83 -28.78 30.04
C LEU A 668 11.57 -27.44 30.73
N VAL A 669 10.62 -26.62 30.26
CA VAL A 669 10.37 -25.29 30.86
C VAL A 669 9.81 -25.38 32.27
N LYS A 670 9.12 -26.47 32.62
CA LYS A 670 8.71 -26.75 33.99
C LYS A 670 9.92 -26.90 34.91
N THR A 671 11.03 -27.48 34.44
CA THR A 671 12.27 -27.55 35.22
C THR A 671 12.91 -26.18 35.48
N PHE A 672 12.57 -25.19 34.65
CA PHE A 672 13.01 -23.79 34.83
C PHE A 672 12.04 -22.96 35.70
N GLY A 673 11.01 -23.58 36.25
CA GLY A 673 10.08 -22.94 37.17
C GLY A 673 8.79 -22.40 36.51
N TYR A 674 8.53 -22.64 35.22
CA TYR A 674 7.26 -22.23 34.57
C TYR A 674 6.14 -23.23 34.91
N THR A 675 5.51 -23.04 36.04
CA THR A 675 4.50 -23.95 36.56
C THR A 675 3.24 -23.25 37.06
N GLN A 676 3.30 -21.97 37.40
CA GLN A 676 2.20 -21.24 37.99
C GLN A 676 1.10 -20.95 36.94
N GLY A 677 -0.14 -21.27 37.29
CA GLY A 677 -1.31 -21.01 36.45
C GLY A 677 -1.30 -21.77 35.10
N ALA A 678 -0.56 -22.89 35.05
CA ALA A 678 -0.44 -23.67 33.79
C ALA A 678 -1.82 -24.07 33.26
N GLN A 679 -2.14 -23.63 32.04
CA GLN A 679 -3.42 -23.89 31.39
C GLN A 679 -3.19 -24.40 29.97
N VAL A 680 -4.14 -25.17 29.44
CA VAL A 680 -4.18 -25.65 28.08
C VAL A 680 -5.53 -25.33 27.47
N VAL A 681 -5.51 -24.56 26.39
CA VAL A 681 -6.69 -24.37 25.54
C VAL A 681 -6.51 -25.14 24.25
N LYS A 682 -7.49 -25.98 23.90
CA LYS A 682 -7.48 -26.77 22.67
C LYS A 682 -8.28 -26.06 21.58
N TYR A 683 -7.73 -26.05 20.38
CA TYR A 683 -8.43 -25.58 19.19
C TYR A 683 -9.49 -26.58 18.74
N SER A 684 -10.44 -26.10 17.94
CA SER A 684 -11.39 -26.93 17.22
C SER A 684 -10.70 -27.93 16.27
N SER A 685 -9.44 -27.64 15.86
CA SER A 685 -8.60 -28.51 15.03
C SER A 685 -7.87 -29.63 15.79
N GLY A 686 -8.08 -29.78 17.11
CA GLY A 686 -7.37 -30.73 17.97
C GLY A 686 -5.96 -30.29 18.40
N ARG A 687 -5.44 -29.20 17.89
CA ARG A 687 -4.21 -28.54 18.38
C ARG A 687 -4.56 -27.71 19.62
N GLY A 688 -3.56 -27.27 20.38
CA GLY A 688 -3.80 -26.42 21.55
C GLY A 688 -2.59 -25.58 21.90
N GLN A 689 -2.81 -24.58 22.75
CA GLN A 689 -1.74 -23.80 23.39
C GLN A 689 -1.66 -24.19 24.87
N TRP A 690 -0.44 -24.33 25.36
CA TRP A 690 -0.13 -24.43 26.78
C TRP A 690 0.65 -23.18 27.16
N CYS A 691 0.22 -22.50 28.21
CA CYS A 691 0.96 -21.36 28.77
C CYS A 691 1.12 -21.54 30.26
N ALA A 692 2.25 -21.05 30.80
CA ALA A 692 2.49 -21.01 32.24
C ALA A 692 3.37 -19.81 32.62
N ARG A 693 3.17 -19.31 33.82
CA ARG A 693 3.96 -18.28 34.45
C ARG A 693 5.10 -18.86 35.25
N ILE A 694 6.22 -18.13 35.38
CA ILE A 694 7.32 -18.50 36.26
C ILE A 694 6.87 -18.41 37.73
N SER A 695 7.16 -19.46 38.49
CA SER A 695 6.94 -19.46 39.95
C SER A 695 8.12 -18.70 40.59
N LYS A 696 7.84 -17.57 41.22
CA LYS A 696 8.86 -16.78 41.96
C LYS A 696 9.09 -17.38 43.32
#